data_d46edd6a2e9aba1065a971a2e6ac0811
#
_entry.id   d46edd6a2e9aba1065a971a2e6ac0811
#
_cell.length_a   1.000
_cell.length_b   1.000
_cell.length_c   1.000
_cell.angle_alpha   90.00
_cell.angle_beta   90.00
_cell.angle_gamma   90.00
#
_symmetry.space_group_name_H-M   'P 1'
#
loop_
_entity.id
_entity.type
_entity.pdbx_description
1 polymer ?
#
loop_
_entity_poly.entity_id
_entity_poly.type
_entity_poly.pdbx_seq_one_letter_code
_entity_poly.pdbx_strand_id
1 'polypeptide(L)'
;MAIAGAGLFILLGTCFGFGPLVRWRAEKAARQRGLSVEIGRVWPAFGGVSLRNVRFRGADSEWLSGELERVDVRVGLGLGLRSLRIAGGRITVTGSVDEVSEHARAMSKSSGGERPTEGDATAPEVLVEGLRFGWTGVLGSASAVEIEGVRIERGAADGGVARGLVSASAARFDRDNLHGKAQAFLARFVREGRATRWTEARLQSAELEVPLERSASTPPVAKAAPVVPPAPPPASPPRKGGRGSRKTASVPLPPAVPPPASPTLPARLGSRNGYAEKAVALRDRLIRLASWSAEHIAPEAPVEVQGLTIVLTQASQRLNLGPGALRVRHDARGLEVDFSPGQSDPNSKGDPSRLSSYARVPATEGEIALHVEGGPVTLASLGVREQDFGLFDVGRAKLEAKGDVKLNAEASKVSFDGNGRLTSLSIVHRALADDPVQGLDLGWRASGGAALDGSMVRVDDGKIELGAIRFEASGAVEQGADFTRIEGHASIPTSDCQRVFESLPRALIPKLLGLKMTGTFGLRSGFELDTRVPNDMQIDWELKNRCRITRAPADIDVERFTVPFKHTVYDEHNEKVEIVTGPGTPEWVPFHVISPFLEAALTTTEDGGFRAHKGFDKSAIKNSIRDNLRQGRFVRGASTVTMQLAKNLYLEREKNLSRKLQEAVLTTYLEQALTKDEILELYFNIVEFGPMIYGVGPAAEHYFNVSANELSVAQSLFLTSLLPSPKRSYFSATGQLSKGWTGYLHRVLKIMRDRNKINDAELIDGLSEVLTFGVGKSPRVAPADLRRDPGADPSGLAPEGP
;
A
#
# COMPACT_ATOMS: atom_id res chain seq x y z
N MET A 1 90.03 -5.74 9.32
CA MET A 1 88.94 -6.30 10.22
C MET A 1 88.34 -5.26 11.20
N ALA A 2 89.06 -4.30 11.72
CA ALA A 2 88.54 -3.29 12.62
C ALA A 2 87.48 -2.31 12.01
N ILE A 3 87.70 -1.93 10.76
CA ILE A 3 86.79 -1.01 10.09
C ILE A 3 85.41 -1.66 9.67
N ALA A 4 85.49 -2.96 9.36
CA ALA A 4 84.23 -3.75 9.11
C ALA A 4 83.46 -3.98 10.37
N GLY A 5 84.10 -4.19 11.52
CA GLY A 5 83.44 -4.35 12.77
C GLY A 5 82.81 -3.05 13.31
N ALA A 6 83.48 -1.90 13.14
CA ALA A 6 82.90 -0.60 13.53
C ALA A 6 81.70 -0.24 12.66
N GLY A 7 81.79 -0.53 11.35
CA GLY A 7 80.66 -0.36 10.43
C GLY A 7 79.44 -1.22 10.77
N LEU A 8 79.68 -2.49 11.18
CA LEU A 8 78.64 -3.40 11.61
C LEU A 8 78.06 -2.96 12.98
N PHE A 9 78.85 -2.48 13.92
CA PHE A 9 78.44 -1.98 15.22
C PHE A 9 77.59 -0.68 15.07
N ILE A 10 78.03 0.22 14.17
CA ILE A 10 77.27 1.44 13.87
C ILE A 10 75.91 1.07 13.15
N LEU A 11 75.93 0.09 12.22
CA LEU A 11 74.80 -0.39 11.54
C LEU A 11 73.84 -1.12 12.50
N LEU A 12 74.34 -1.94 13.41
CA LEU A 12 73.57 -2.60 14.45
C LEU A 12 73.07 -1.59 15.51
N GLY A 13 73.87 -0.65 15.95
CA GLY A 13 73.50 0.41 16.88
C GLY A 13 72.45 1.34 16.33
N THR A 14 72.53 1.70 15.05
CA THR A 14 71.49 2.48 14.35
C THR A 14 70.20 1.65 14.14
N CYS A 15 70.32 0.35 13.85
CA CYS A 15 69.14 -0.54 13.76
C CYS A 15 68.48 -0.80 15.10
N PHE A 16 69.21 -1.02 16.17
CA PHE A 16 68.66 -1.35 17.53
C PHE A 16 68.19 -0.08 18.27
N GLY A 17 68.89 1.07 18.16
CA GLY A 17 68.49 2.32 18.82
C GLY A 17 67.45 3.17 18.06
N PHE A 18 67.44 3.03 16.74
CA PHE A 18 66.55 3.80 15.88
C PHE A 18 65.06 3.48 16.05
N GLY A 19 64.71 2.20 16.13
CA GLY A 19 63.32 1.78 16.25
C GLY A 19 62.59 2.29 17.50
N PRO A 20 63.19 2.14 18.70
CA PRO A 20 62.60 2.66 19.93
C PRO A 20 62.45 4.17 19.95
N LEU A 21 63.43 4.92 19.41
CA LEU A 21 63.42 6.39 19.34
C LEU A 21 62.32 6.90 18.46
N VAL A 22 62.18 6.31 17.26
CA VAL A 22 61.10 6.67 16.31
C VAL A 22 59.76 6.33 16.92
N ARG A 23 59.63 5.17 17.56
CA ARG A 23 58.37 4.76 18.22
C ARG A 23 58.01 5.76 19.32
N TRP A 24 58.94 6.08 20.23
CA TRP A 24 58.71 7.01 21.32
C TRP A 24 58.31 8.42 20.80
N ARG A 25 59.02 8.95 19.75
CA ARG A 25 58.65 10.22 19.12
C ARG A 25 57.28 10.21 18.47
N ALA A 26 56.94 9.16 17.74
CA ALA A 26 55.65 9.01 17.10
C ALA A 26 54.51 8.89 18.12
N GLU A 27 54.69 8.10 19.17
CA GLU A 27 53.72 7.96 20.27
C GLU A 27 53.55 9.27 21.06
N LYS A 28 54.67 10.02 21.32
CA LYS A 28 54.60 11.34 21.95
C LYS A 28 53.87 12.34 21.09
N ALA A 29 54.14 12.41 19.80
CA ALA A 29 53.49 13.31 18.88
C ALA A 29 51.99 12.96 18.70
N ALA A 30 51.63 11.68 18.77
CA ALA A 30 50.26 11.21 18.75
C ALA A 30 49.50 11.62 20.03
N ARG A 31 50.10 11.41 21.19
CA ARG A 31 49.52 11.81 22.52
C ARG A 31 49.26 13.32 22.57
N GLN A 32 50.18 14.14 22.06
CA GLN A 32 49.99 15.59 21.98
C GLN A 32 48.78 16.01 21.12
N ARG A 33 48.30 15.11 20.25
CA ARG A 33 47.12 15.30 19.39
C ARG A 33 45.88 14.53 19.88
N GLY A 34 45.89 14.02 21.08
CA GLY A 34 44.79 13.27 21.66
C GLY A 34 44.61 11.88 21.07
N LEU A 35 45.68 11.25 20.57
CA LEU A 35 45.70 9.88 20.07
C LEU A 35 46.64 8.99 20.90
N SER A 36 46.20 7.78 21.18
CA SER A 36 47.04 6.70 21.64
C SER A 36 47.44 5.86 20.43
N VAL A 37 48.74 5.68 20.22
CA VAL A 37 49.29 4.93 19.08
C VAL A 37 50.23 3.84 19.57
N GLU A 38 50.06 2.63 19.04
CA GLU A 38 50.97 1.49 19.24
C GLU A 38 51.60 1.10 17.90
N ILE A 39 52.91 0.96 17.85
CA ILE A 39 53.63 0.68 16.60
C ILE A 39 54.30 -0.71 16.75
N GLY A 40 53.90 -1.67 15.90
CA GLY A 40 54.45 -3.02 15.95
C GLY A 40 55.94 -3.07 15.54
N ARG A 41 56.25 -2.65 14.31
CA ARG A 41 57.62 -2.70 13.76
C ARG A 41 58.01 -1.38 13.10
N VAL A 42 59.26 -0.97 13.27
CA VAL A 42 59.83 0.22 12.66
C VAL A 42 61.01 -0.22 11.79
N TRP A 43 60.98 0.17 10.52
CA TRP A 43 62.09 -0.12 9.58
C TRP A 43 62.67 1.20 9.04
N PRO A 44 63.96 1.34 8.96
CA PRO A 44 64.54 2.49 8.26
C PRO A 44 64.27 2.41 6.74
N ALA A 45 63.96 3.52 6.14
CA ALA A 45 63.74 3.65 4.70
C ALA A 45 64.60 4.80 4.16
N PHE A 46 64.97 4.79 2.86
CA PHE A 46 65.76 5.83 2.28
C PHE A 46 65.08 7.19 2.37
N GLY A 47 65.64 8.11 3.15
CA GLY A 47 65.06 9.44 3.46
C GLY A 47 63.81 9.41 4.38
N GLY A 48 63.65 8.37 5.23
CA GLY A 48 62.49 8.29 6.12
C GLY A 48 62.38 7.00 6.94
N VAL A 49 61.18 6.66 7.30
CA VAL A 49 60.84 5.47 8.11
C VAL A 49 59.60 4.77 7.57
N SER A 50 59.57 3.43 7.72
CA SER A 50 58.40 2.60 7.43
C SER A 50 57.91 1.97 8.76
N LEU A 51 56.69 2.28 9.15
CA LEU A 51 55.99 1.73 10.32
C LEU A 51 55.05 0.64 9.86
N ARG A 52 55.04 -0.49 10.56
CA ARG A 52 54.09 -1.60 10.23
C ARG A 52 53.25 -1.97 11.46
N ASN A 53 52.04 -2.39 11.21
CA ASN A 53 51.03 -2.74 12.20
C ASN A 53 50.83 -1.60 13.21
N VAL A 54 50.43 -0.45 12.72
CA VAL A 54 50.19 0.75 13.53
C VAL A 54 48.75 0.73 13.99
N ARG A 55 48.50 0.60 15.30
CA ARG A 55 47.21 0.72 15.95
C ARG A 55 47.05 2.08 16.57
N PHE A 56 45.93 2.71 16.42
CA PHE A 56 45.63 3.99 17.06
C PHE A 56 44.21 4.04 17.59
N ARG A 57 44.02 4.84 18.65
CA ARG A 57 42.71 5.12 19.26
C ARG A 57 42.68 6.58 19.71
N GLY A 58 41.47 7.17 19.78
CA GLY A 58 41.26 8.41 20.51
C GLY A 58 41.69 8.27 21.99
N ALA A 59 42.39 9.25 22.52
CA ALA A 59 42.91 9.15 23.87
C ALA A 59 41.83 9.25 24.95
N ASP A 60 40.80 10.07 24.72
CA ASP A 60 39.78 10.42 25.71
C ASP A 60 38.41 9.75 25.43
N SER A 61 38.26 9.08 24.28
CA SER A 61 37.00 8.42 23.89
C SER A 61 37.21 7.44 22.72
N GLU A 62 36.35 6.42 22.63
CA GLU A 62 36.40 5.40 21.57
C GLU A 62 35.80 5.86 20.22
N TRP A 63 35.64 7.17 20.00
CA TRP A 63 35.04 7.70 18.77
C TRP A 63 35.86 7.42 17.50
N LEU A 64 37.18 7.20 17.64
CA LEU A 64 38.11 6.91 16.57
C LEU A 64 39.06 5.78 16.95
N SER A 65 39.13 4.77 16.11
CA SER A 65 40.12 3.69 16.22
C SER A 65 40.57 3.22 14.84
N GLY A 66 41.74 2.60 14.76
CA GLY A 66 42.21 2.05 13.52
C GLY A 66 43.44 1.18 13.64
N GLU A 67 43.65 0.39 12.58
CA GLU A 67 44.83 -0.43 12.38
C GLU A 67 45.32 -0.22 10.94
N LEU A 68 46.56 0.20 10.79
CA LEU A 68 47.22 0.43 9.52
C LEU A 68 48.29 -0.61 9.30
N GLU A 69 48.30 -1.25 8.14
CA GLU A 69 49.28 -2.29 7.85
C GLU A 69 50.68 -1.70 7.64
N ARG A 70 50.76 -0.57 6.89
CA ARG A 70 52.03 0.10 6.59
C ARG A 70 51.86 1.63 6.50
N VAL A 71 52.75 2.36 7.13
CA VAL A 71 52.85 3.83 7.07
C VAL A 71 54.30 4.22 6.75
N ASP A 72 54.52 4.76 5.54
CA ASP A 72 55.83 5.25 5.14
C ASP A 72 55.89 6.78 5.26
N VAL A 73 56.80 7.26 6.01
CA VAL A 73 57.03 8.69 6.29
C VAL A 73 58.37 9.09 5.67
N ARG A 74 58.40 10.03 4.75
CA ARG A 74 59.61 10.62 4.17
C ARG A 74 59.78 12.04 4.66
N VAL A 75 61.00 12.38 5.01
CA VAL A 75 61.36 13.69 5.47
C VAL A 75 62.34 14.34 4.49
N GLY A 76 62.26 15.67 4.31
CA GLY A 76 63.19 16.46 3.50
C GLY A 76 64.51 16.79 4.27
N LEU A 77 65.43 17.39 3.58
CA LEU A 77 66.73 17.79 4.13
C LEU A 77 66.61 18.73 5.36
N GLY A 78 65.50 19.49 5.48
CA GLY A 78 65.19 20.36 6.63
C GLY A 78 64.36 19.67 7.73
N LEU A 79 64.31 18.33 7.77
CA LEU A 79 63.50 17.54 8.73
C LEU A 79 61.98 17.76 8.65
N GLY A 80 61.49 18.52 7.65
CA GLY A 80 60.09 18.69 7.37
C GLY A 80 59.50 17.43 6.69
N LEU A 81 58.20 17.12 6.94
CA LEU A 81 57.45 16.02 6.32
C LEU A 81 57.32 16.28 4.82
N ARG A 82 57.93 15.44 3.95
CA ARG A 82 57.88 15.52 2.51
C ARG A 82 56.74 14.67 1.92
N SER A 83 56.59 13.43 2.36
CA SER A 83 55.51 12.60 1.93
C SER A 83 55.06 11.60 2.97
N LEU A 84 53.78 11.28 2.97
CA LEU A 84 53.14 10.29 3.81
C LEU A 84 52.41 9.27 2.91
N ARG A 85 52.82 8.01 3.01
CA ARG A 85 52.12 6.92 2.33
C ARG A 85 51.56 5.93 3.33
N ILE A 86 50.27 5.64 3.25
CA ILE A 86 49.55 4.64 4.01
C ILE A 86 49.09 3.55 3.06
N ALA A 87 49.40 2.30 3.35
CA ALA A 87 49.00 1.16 2.52
C ALA A 87 48.35 0.11 3.41
N GLY A 88 47.09 -0.18 3.12
CA GLY A 88 46.26 -1.14 3.84
C GLY A 88 45.83 -0.72 5.24
N GLY A 89 44.75 -1.30 5.74
CA GLY A 89 44.28 -1.11 7.10
C GLY A 89 42.76 -0.84 7.20
N ARG A 90 42.32 -0.60 8.42
CA ARG A 90 40.96 -0.26 8.76
C ARG A 90 40.91 0.94 9.68
N ILE A 91 40.01 1.84 9.46
CA ILE A 91 39.68 2.98 10.34
C ILE A 91 38.20 2.85 10.71
N THR A 92 37.90 2.97 12.00
CA THR A 92 36.54 2.95 12.51
C THR A 92 36.23 4.23 13.26
N VAL A 93 35.11 4.83 12.96
CA VAL A 93 34.57 6.05 13.59
C VAL A 93 33.23 5.70 14.24
N THR A 94 32.97 6.22 15.42
CA THR A 94 31.74 5.99 16.17
C THR A 94 31.18 7.32 16.67
N GLY A 95 29.87 7.54 16.48
CA GLY A 95 29.18 8.77 16.87
C GLY A 95 28.53 9.48 15.72
N SER A 96 27.69 10.46 16.00
CA SER A 96 27.02 11.31 15.00
C SER A 96 28.03 12.23 14.28
N VAL A 97 27.62 12.77 13.12
CA VAL A 97 28.44 13.72 12.37
C VAL A 97 28.83 14.91 13.21
N ASP A 98 27.93 15.41 14.06
CA ASP A 98 28.17 16.58 14.91
C ASP A 98 29.19 16.25 16.01
N GLU A 99 29.04 15.13 16.71
CA GLU A 99 29.99 14.66 17.76
C GLU A 99 31.39 14.43 17.18
N VAL A 100 31.46 13.71 16.04
CA VAL A 100 32.74 13.44 15.38
C VAL A 100 33.41 14.72 14.89
N SER A 101 32.63 15.67 14.35
CA SER A 101 33.20 16.96 13.91
C SER A 101 33.67 17.84 15.06
N GLU A 102 33.00 17.76 16.22
CA GLU A 102 33.46 18.44 17.44
C GLU A 102 34.79 17.84 17.96
N HIS A 103 34.90 16.53 18.05
CA HIS A 103 36.14 15.84 18.42
C HIS A 103 37.27 16.14 17.43
N ALA A 104 37.01 16.15 16.13
CA ALA A 104 37.98 16.48 15.10
C ALA A 104 38.48 17.94 15.21
N ARG A 105 37.56 18.87 15.53
CA ARG A 105 37.90 20.29 15.77
C ARG A 105 38.75 20.43 17.05
N ALA A 106 38.43 19.71 18.13
CA ALA A 106 39.19 19.72 19.37
C ALA A 106 40.63 19.20 19.13
N MET A 107 40.78 18.09 18.40
CA MET A 107 42.10 17.58 17.98
C MET A 107 42.88 18.58 17.13
N SER A 108 42.24 19.32 16.24
CA SER A 108 42.86 20.37 15.42
C SER A 108 43.34 21.57 16.26
N LYS A 109 42.64 21.91 17.32
CA LYS A 109 42.99 23.02 18.24
C LYS A 109 44.15 22.64 19.19
N SER A 110 44.23 21.40 19.64
CA SER A 110 45.28 20.89 20.52
C SER A 110 46.64 20.80 19.81
N SER A 111 46.66 20.85 18.47
CA SER A 111 47.89 20.94 17.68
C SER A 111 48.49 22.35 17.61
N GLY A 112 48.40 23.15 18.67
CA GLY A 112 48.99 24.49 18.85
C GLY A 112 50.49 24.47 18.83
N GLY A 113 51.10 24.09 17.74
CA GLY A 113 52.49 24.37 17.40
C GLY A 113 52.56 25.63 16.59
N GLU A 114 53.59 26.45 16.84
CA GLU A 114 53.94 27.72 16.23
C GLU A 114 53.43 27.91 14.81
N ARG A 115 52.80 29.05 14.54
CA ARG A 115 52.45 29.48 13.19
C ARG A 115 53.66 29.36 12.31
N PRO A 116 53.66 28.59 11.21
CA PRO A 116 54.69 28.75 10.18
C PRO A 116 54.57 30.20 9.69
N THR A 117 55.64 30.92 9.76
CA THR A 117 55.84 32.21 9.09
C THR A 117 55.46 32.05 7.61
N GLU A 118 54.76 33.03 7.08
CA GLU A 118 54.46 33.15 5.66
C GLU A 118 55.73 33.05 4.84
N GLY A 119 56.01 31.92 4.25
CA GLY A 119 57.15 31.67 3.40
C GLY A 119 57.55 30.18 3.48
N ASP A 120 57.25 29.39 2.47
CA ASP A 120 57.79 28.05 2.22
C ASP A 120 57.27 26.84 3.03
N ALA A 121 56.04 26.72 3.33
CA ALA A 121 55.54 25.43 3.74
C ALA A 121 54.84 24.70 2.54
N THR A 122 55.62 24.00 1.75
CA THR A 122 55.11 23.00 0.79
C THR A 122 54.38 21.94 1.60
N ALA A 123 53.03 21.87 1.45
CA ALA A 123 52.26 20.81 2.13
C ALA A 123 52.75 19.43 1.66
N PRO A 124 52.92 18.44 2.55
CA PRO A 124 53.45 17.14 2.16
C PRO A 124 52.56 16.43 1.17
N GLU A 125 53.18 15.66 0.28
CA GLU A 125 52.41 14.70 -0.56
C GLU A 125 51.82 13.61 0.30
N VAL A 126 50.53 13.26 0.08
CA VAL A 126 49.84 12.22 0.84
C VAL A 126 49.24 11.20 -0.11
N LEU A 127 49.60 9.94 0.08
CA LEU A 127 49.04 8.81 -0.64
C LEU A 127 48.50 7.77 0.37
N VAL A 128 47.24 7.50 0.30
CA VAL A 128 46.57 6.44 1.05
C VAL A 128 46.00 5.43 0.06
N GLU A 129 46.25 4.13 0.27
CA GLU A 129 45.79 3.08 -0.64
C GLU A 129 45.26 1.89 0.15
N GLY A 130 44.10 1.33 -0.32
CA GLY A 130 43.53 0.07 0.20
C GLY A 130 42.97 0.13 1.63
N LEU A 131 42.55 1.32 2.09
CA LEU A 131 41.95 1.47 3.38
C LEU A 131 40.48 1.01 3.37
N ARG A 132 40.05 0.40 4.50
CA ARG A 132 38.62 0.19 4.83
C ARG A 132 38.23 1.22 5.86
N PHE A 133 37.11 1.86 5.66
CA PHE A 133 36.56 2.86 6.55
C PHE A 133 35.19 2.45 7.00
N GLY A 134 34.97 2.36 8.32
CA GLY A 134 33.70 2.10 8.94
C GLY A 134 33.24 3.27 9.80
N TRP A 135 31.97 3.64 9.73
CA TRP A 135 31.37 4.66 10.58
C TRP A 135 30.05 4.19 11.14
N THR A 136 29.96 4.04 12.46
CA THR A 136 28.72 3.70 13.15
C THR A 136 28.15 4.92 13.85
N GLY A 137 26.81 5.11 13.73
CA GLY A 137 26.13 6.25 14.33
C GLY A 137 26.09 7.52 13.47
N VAL A 138 26.52 7.48 12.20
CA VAL A 138 26.62 8.63 11.30
C VAL A 138 25.33 9.46 11.19
N LEU A 139 24.16 8.80 11.15
CA LEU A 139 22.84 9.43 11.12
C LEU A 139 21.94 8.99 12.29
N GLY A 140 22.55 8.64 13.44
CA GLY A 140 21.90 8.12 14.63
C GLY A 140 22.38 6.72 15.01
N SER A 141 22.12 6.26 16.21
CA SER A 141 22.70 5.06 16.83
C SER A 141 22.54 3.75 16.03
N ALA A 142 21.50 3.65 15.19
CA ALA A 142 21.23 2.46 14.37
C ALA A 142 21.81 2.57 12.94
N SER A 143 22.65 3.56 12.65
CA SER A 143 23.21 3.73 11.30
C SER A 143 24.67 3.29 11.21
N ALA A 144 25.01 2.65 10.09
CA ALA A 144 26.38 2.24 9.78
C ALA A 144 26.72 2.54 8.31
N VAL A 145 27.95 2.95 8.08
CA VAL A 145 28.54 3.11 6.75
C VAL A 145 29.85 2.33 6.70
N GLU A 146 30.02 1.52 5.68
CA GLU A 146 31.28 0.83 5.39
C GLU A 146 31.75 1.23 4.00
N ILE A 147 33.04 1.61 3.87
CA ILE A 147 33.66 2.01 2.62
C ILE A 147 34.91 1.16 2.41
N GLU A 148 35.01 0.56 1.24
CA GLU A 148 36.13 -0.33 0.88
C GLU A 148 36.98 0.27 -0.22
N GLY A 149 38.28 -0.07 -0.21
CA GLY A 149 39.22 0.31 -1.23
C GLY A 149 39.48 1.84 -1.30
N VAL A 150 39.45 2.49 -0.13
CA VAL A 150 39.69 3.95 -0.07
C VAL A 150 41.09 4.27 -0.53
N ARG A 151 41.19 5.19 -1.49
CA ARG A 151 42.46 5.78 -1.98
C ARG A 151 42.35 7.30 -1.91
N ILE A 152 43.36 7.92 -1.30
CA ILE A 152 43.47 9.37 -1.18
C ILE A 152 44.80 9.77 -1.74
N GLU A 153 44.81 10.64 -2.74
CA GLU A 153 45.98 11.25 -3.29
C GLU A 153 45.93 12.76 -3.09
N ARG A 154 47.00 13.33 -2.54
CA ARG A 154 47.16 14.77 -2.47
C ARG A 154 48.59 15.12 -2.90
N GLY A 155 48.71 15.83 -3.97
CA GLY A 155 49.98 16.36 -4.44
C GLY A 155 50.59 17.40 -3.50
N ALA A 156 51.83 17.70 -3.72
CA ALA A 156 52.49 18.84 -3.06
C ALA A 156 51.79 20.16 -3.41
N ALA A 157 51.72 21.09 -2.47
CA ALA A 157 51.18 22.41 -2.75
C ALA A 157 52.14 23.23 -3.64
N ASP A 158 51.59 23.83 -4.70
CA ASP A 158 52.25 24.79 -5.55
C ASP A 158 51.57 26.15 -5.39
N GLY A 159 52.31 27.17 -5.02
CA GLY A 159 51.77 28.49 -4.72
C GLY A 159 50.64 28.51 -3.63
N GLY A 160 50.74 27.62 -2.66
CA GLY A 160 49.71 27.49 -1.59
C GLY A 160 48.46 26.69 -1.98
N VAL A 161 48.36 26.17 -3.23
CA VAL A 161 47.24 25.38 -3.72
C VAL A 161 47.63 23.90 -3.84
N ALA A 162 46.92 23.02 -3.13
CA ALA A 162 47.09 21.57 -3.23
C ALA A 162 45.86 20.95 -3.95
N ARG A 163 46.11 20.06 -4.92
CA ARG A 163 45.06 19.30 -5.61
C ARG A 163 45.09 17.86 -5.11
N GLY A 164 43.92 17.26 -5.02
CA GLY A 164 43.79 15.88 -4.56
C GLY A 164 42.62 15.12 -5.17
N LEU A 165 42.71 13.81 -4.98
CA LEU A 165 41.74 12.82 -5.42
C LEU A 165 41.38 11.92 -4.25
N VAL A 166 40.08 11.62 -4.10
CA VAL A 166 39.57 10.57 -3.22
C VAL A 166 38.78 9.58 -4.07
N SER A 167 39.06 8.30 -3.92
CA SER A 167 38.28 7.26 -4.58
C SER A 167 38.01 6.10 -3.64
N ALA A 168 36.95 5.33 -3.91
CA ALA A 168 36.60 4.12 -3.20
C ALA A 168 36.00 3.11 -4.17
N SER A 169 36.22 1.82 -3.92
CA SER A 169 35.70 0.77 -4.79
C SER A 169 34.24 0.46 -4.49
N ALA A 170 33.86 0.43 -3.22
CA ALA A 170 32.49 0.15 -2.77
C ALA A 170 32.15 0.90 -1.48
N ALA A 171 30.86 1.16 -1.28
CA ALA A 171 30.33 1.63 -0.02
C ALA A 171 29.00 0.94 0.28
N ARG A 172 28.72 0.72 1.56
CA ARG A 172 27.44 0.24 2.06
C ARG A 172 26.95 1.19 3.15
N PHE A 173 25.65 1.38 3.15
CA PHE A 173 24.95 2.17 4.14
C PHE A 173 23.77 1.37 4.66
N ASP A 174 23.67 1.25 5.98
CA ASP A 174 22.57 0.57 6.66
C ASP A 174 22.01 1.48 7.76
N ARG A 175 20.70 1.64 7.79
CA ARG A 175 19.99 2.33 8.85
C ARG A 175 18.55 1.83 8.94
N ASP A 176 18.19 1.19 10.06
CA ASP A 176 16.88 0.59 10.27
C ASP A 176 16.46 -0.27 9.05
N ASN A 177 15.46 0.21 8.29
CA ASN A 177 14.97 -0.44 7.09
C ASN A 177 15.49 0.20 5.79
N LEU A 178 16.36 1.19 5.86
CA LEU A 178 16.95 1.87 4.71
C LEU A 178 18.34 1.27 4.44
N HIS A 179 18.50 0.66 3.29
CA HIS A 179 19.75 0.03 2.86
C HIS A 179 20.26 0.68 1.59
N GLY A 180 21.56 0.94 1.54
CA GLY A 180 22.21 1.53 0.38
C GLY A 180 23.50 0.82 0.01
N LYS A 181 23.76 0.70 -1.28
CA LYS A 181 25.02 0.19 -1.84
C LYS A 181 25.50 1.14 -2.91
N ALA A 182 26.79 1.37 -2.98
CA ALA A 182 27.41 2.22 -3.98
C ALA A 182 28.73 1.61 -4.48
N GLN A 183 29.07 1.89 -5.74
CA GLN A 183 30.29 1.37 -6.36
C GLN A 183 31.03 2.46 -7.12
N ALA A 184 32.35 2.38 -7.08
CA ALA A 184 33.28 3.23 -7.82
C ALA A 184 33.01 4.74 -7.61
N PHE A 185 33.27 5.19 -6.39
CA PHE A 185 33.29 6.61 -6.05
C PHE A 185 34.59 7.25 -6.46
N LEU A 186 34.51 8.47 -7.00
CA LEU A 186 35.67 9.32 -7.31
C LEU A 186 35.32 10.78 -7.03
N ALA A 187 36.14 11.47 -6.27
CA ALA A 187 36.00 12.90 -6.05
C ALA A 187 37.34 13.60 -6.13
N ARG A 188 37.38 14.80 -6.74
CA ARG A 188 38.55 15.68 -6.81
C ARG A 188 38.33 16.90 -5.95
N PHE A 189 39.38 17.38 -5.35
CA PHE A 189 39.32 18.58 -4.54
C PHE A 189 40.55 19.49 -4.78
N VAL A 190 40.33 20.75 -4.49
CA VAL A 190 41.38 21.78 -4.42
C VAL A 190 41.40 22.36 -3.02
N ARG A 191 42.57 22.47 -2.44
CA ARG A 191 42.79 23.07 -1.11
C ARG A 191 43.61 24.31 -1.27
N GLU A 192 43.09 25.45 -0.83
CA GLU A 192 43.76 26.75 -0.76
C GLU A 192 43.88 27.17 0.69
N GLY A 193 45.06 27.13 1.23
CA GLY A 193 45.30 27.36 2.67
C GLY A 193 44.53 26.36 3.52
N ARG A 194 43.51 26.86 4.26
CA ARG A 194 42.60 26.01 5.10
C ARG A 194 41.30 25.61 4.40
N ALA A 195 40.94 26.26 3.32
CA ALA A 195 39.70 25.96 2.60
C ALA A 195 39.91 24.79 1.63
N THR A 196 38.99 23.82 1.67
CA THR A 196 38.92 22.69 0.72
C THR A 196 37.65 22.80 -0.05
N ARG A 197 37.72 22.82 -1.37
CA ARG A 197 36.58 22.81 -2.28
C ARG A 197 36.63 21.59 -3.18
N TRP A 198 35.54 20.89 -3.28
CA TRP A 198 35.37 19.76 -4.19
C TRP A 198 35.12 20.31 -5.61
N THR A 199 35.84 19.80 -6.57
CA THR A 199 35.74 20.25 -7.98
C THR A 199 35.09 19.22 -8.88
N GLU A 200 34.91 18.00 -8.38
CA GLU A 200 34.23 16.90 -9.07
C GLU A 200 33.84 15.85 -8.05
N ALA A 201 32.66 15.23 -8.20
CA ALA A 201 32.30 14.01 -7.49
C ALA A 201 31.47 13.12 -8.43
N ARG A 202 31.93 11.88 -8.61
CA ARG A 202 31.25 10.88 -9.44
C ARG A 202 31.07 9.58 -8.70
N LEU A 203 29.93 8.97 -8.91
CA LEU A 203 29.57 7.64 -8.41
C LEU A 203 29.07 6.82 -9.60
N GLN A 204 29.68 5.68 -9.85
CA GLN A 204 29.32 4.88 -11.04
C GLN A 204 27.94 4.22 -10.87
N SER A 205 27.66 3.65 -9.69
CA SER A 205 26.35 3.09 -9.40
C SER A 205 25.98 3.24 -7.93
N ALA A 206 24.67 3.37 -7.67
CA ALA A 206 24.10 3.33 -6.34
C ALA A 206 22.75 2.61 -6.37
N GLU A 207 22.47 1.83 -5.35
CA GLU A 207 21.18 1.22 -5.10
C GLU A 207 20.69 1.66 -3.73
N LEU A 208 19.46 2.14 -3.66
CA LEU A 208 18.82 2.60 -2.43
C LEU A 208 17.49 1.86 -2.26
N GLU A 209 17.37 1.06 -1.23
CA GLU A 209 16.14 0.34 -0.87
C GLU A 209 15.38 1.13 0.20
N VAL A 210 14.14 1.53 -0.14
CA VAL A 210 13.26 2.37 0.68
C VAL A 210 11.96 1.62 0.96
N PRO A 211 11.67 1.25 2.21
CA PRO A 211 10.41 0.64 2.56
C PRO A 211 9.27 1.66 2.56
N LEU A 212 8.16 1.32 1.92
CA LEU A 212 6.92 2.10 1.92
C LEU A 212 5.98 1.68 3.07
N GLU A 213 6.39 0.73 3.91
CA GLU A 213 5.54 0.23 4.98
C GLU A 213 5.28 1.30 6.04
N ARG A 214 4.00 1.43 6.36
CA ARG A 214 3.59 2.07 7.60
C ARG A 214 4.16 1.23 8.74
N SER A 215 4.94 1.82 9.62
CA SER A 215 5.30 1.25 10.91
C SER A 215 4.01 1.03 11.72
N ALA A 216 3.30 -0.04 11.42
CA ALA A 216 2.36 -0.60 12.37
C ALA A 216 3.23 -1.34 13.38
N SER A 217 3.31 -0.83 14.58
CA SER A 217 3.72 -1.60 15.75
C SER A 217 2.68 -2.70 15.99
N THR A 218 2.71 -3.73 15.16
CA THR A 218 2.02 -4.98 15.45
C THR A 218 2.94 -5.71 16.42
N PRO A 219 2.49 -6.07 17.62
CA PRO A 219 3.26 -6.94 18.48
C PRO A 219 3.55 -8.23 17.69
N PRO A 220 4.74 -8.84 17.86
CA PRO A 220 5.10 -10.02 17.12
C PRO A 220 4.02 -11.09 17.34
N VAL A 221 3.32 -11.45 16.27
CA VAL A 221 2.45 -12.62 16.26
C VAL A 221 3.36 -13.79 16.59
N ALA A 222 3.17 -14.36 17.77
CA ALA A 222 3.87 -15.57 18.17
C ALA A 222 3.73 -16.58 17.03
N LYS A 223 4.86 -17.03 16.48
CA LYS A 223 4.89 -18.08 15.46
C LYS A 223 4.05 -19.23 15.98
N ALA A 224 2.91 -19.45 15.34
CA ALA A 224 2.14 -20.66 15.57
C ALA A 224 3.07 -21.84 15.35
N ALA A 225 3.21 -22.67 16.36
CA ALA A 225 3.93 -23.91 16.26
C ALA A 225 3.36 -24.73 15.07
N PRO A 226 4.17 -25.45 14.31
CA PRO A 226 3.68 -26.24 13.20
C PRO A 226 2.61 -27.21 13.70
N VAL A 227 1.42 -27.13 13.11
CA VAL A 227 0.32 -28.04 13.36
C VAL A 227 0.75 -29.41 12.88
N VAL A 228 1.10 -30.29 13.81
CA VAL A 228 1.29 -31.70 13.53
C VAL A 228 -0.10 -32.28 13.21
N PRO A 229 -0.28 -32.94 12.04
CA PRO A 229 -1.57 -33.55 11.74
C PRO A 229 -1.90 -34.62 12.79
N PRO A 230 -3.15 -34.73 13.24
CA PRO A 230 -3.53 -35.74 14.24
C PRO A 230 -3.31 -37.15 13.67
N ALA A 231 -2.68 -37.98 14.47
CA ALA A 231 -2.48 -39.39 14.18
C ALA A 231 -3.83 -40.10 14.01
N PRO A 232 -3.95 -41.06 13.08
CA PRO A 232 -5.18 -41.80 12.90
C PRO A 232 -5.58 -42.57 14.17
N PRO A 233 -6.88 -42.68 14.48
CA PRO A 233 -7.33 -43.35 15.70
C PRO A 233 -6.99 -44.85 15.68
N PRO A 234 -6.61 -45.42 16.82
CA PRO A 234 -6.30 -46.86 16.90
C PRO A 234 -7.57 -47.69 16.75
N ALA A 235 -7.44 -48.79 16.05
CA ALA A 235 -8.52 -49.73 15.81
C ALA A 235 -9.14 -50.27 17.10
N SER A 236 -10.46 -50.33 17.13
CA SER A 236 -11.26 -50.78 18.26
C SER A 236 -11.10 -52.28 18.52
N PRO A 237 -10.91 -52.72 19.78
CA PRO A 237 -11.01 -54.13 20.11
C PRO A 237 -12.48 -54.59 20.28
N PRO A 238 -12.78 -55.89 20.23
CA PRO A 238 -14.15 -56.39 20.11
C PRO A 238 -14.93 -56.32 21.44
N ARG A 239 -16.23 -56.04 21.33
CA ARG A 239 -17.21 -55.93 22.42
C ARG A 239 -17.39 -57.24 23.14
N LYS A 240 -17.25 -57.21 24.47
CA LYS A 240 -17.92 -58.14 25.41
C LYS A 240 -18.88 -57.36 26.25
N GLY A 241 -20.10 -57.91 26.37
CA GLY A 241 -21.22 -57.28 27.00
C GLY A 241 -21.12 -57.20 28.54
N GLY A 242 -21.77 -56.23 29.13
CA GLY A 242 -21.93 -56.07 30.58
C GLY A 242 -22.87 -54.91 30.87
N ARG A 243 -24.07 -55.20 31.42
CA ARG A 243 -25.06 -54.28 31.93
C ARG A 243 -24.49 -53.48 33.09
N GLY A 244 -24.67 -52.14 33.07
CA GLY A 244 -24.39 -51.30 34.23
C GLY A 244 -24.84 -49.88 33.97
N SER A 245 -25.94 -49.43 34.60
CA SER A 245 -26.44 -48.09 34.58
C SER A 245 -25.42 -47.11 35.18
N ARG A 246 -25.08 -46.07 34.48
CA ARG A 246 -24.37 -44.93 35.06
C ARG A 246 -24.91 -43.59 34.51
N LYS A 247 -25.21 -42.72 35.45
CA LYS A 247 -25.66 -41.34 35.30
C LYS A 247 -24.80 -40.60 34.31
N THR A 248 -25.44 -39.93 33.35
CA THR A 248 -24.82 -38.98 32.43
C THR A 248 -24.34 -37.75 33.16
N ALA A 249 -23.02 -37.59 33.30
CA ALA A 249 -22.44 -36.31 33.63
C ALA A 249 -22.33 -35.47 32.33
N SER A 250 -22.87 -34.26 32.37
CA SER A 250 -22.81 -33.28 31.32
C SER A 250 -21.36 -32.87 31.08
N VAL A 251 -20.87 -33.03 29.83
CA VAL A 251 -19.59 -32.51 29.37
C VAL A 251 -19.76 -31.00 29.15
N PRO A 252 -18.90 -30.15 29.72
CA PRO A 252 -18.97 -28.71 29.44
C PRO A 252 -18.63 -28.45 27.97
N LEU A 253 -19.45 -27.63 27.32
CA LEU A 253 -19.19 -27.08 25.99
C LEU A 253 -17.85 -26.27 26.03
N PRO A 254 -17.00 -26.38 25.01
CA PRO A 254 -15.83 -25.52 24.90
C PRO A 254 -16.27 -24.05 24.86
N PRO A 255 -15.47 -23.12 25.43
CA PRO A 255 -15.80 -21.71 25.42
C PRO A 255 -15.92 -21.21 23.98
N ALA A 256 -16.96 -20.42 23.73
CA ALA A 256 -17.22 -19.80 22.44
C ALA A 256 -15.97 -19.01 22.01
N VAL A 257 -15.47 -19.29 20.79
CA VAL A 257 -14.43 -18.49 20.15
C VAL A 257 -14.97 -17.06 20.05
N PRO A 258 -14.27 -16.04 20.57
CA PRO A 258 -14.72 -14.68 20.43
C PRO A 258 -14.81 -14.33 18.93
N PRO A 259 -15.81 -13.56 18.50
CA PRO A 259 -15.94 -13.14 17.11
C PRO A 259 -14.67 -12.41 16.68
N PRO A 260 -14.23 -12.54 15.40
CA PRO A 260 -13.10 -11.80 14.90
C PRO A 260 -13.34 -10.31 15.13
N ALA A 261 -12.35 -9.62 15.71
CA ALA A 261 -12.42 -8.21 15.99
C ALA A 261 -12.87 -7.47 14.72
N SER A 262 -13.97 -6.72 14.84
CA SER A 262 -14.48 -5.85 13.78
C SER A 262 -13.33 -5.05 13.19
N PRO A 263 -13.22 -4.88 11.85
CA PRO A 263 -12.30 -3.94 11.29
C PRO A 263 -12.66 -2.56 11.84
N THR A 264 -11.92 -2.12 12.84
CA THR A 264 -11.95 -0.73 13.26
C THR A 264 -11.71 0.10 12.00
N LEU A 265 -12.54 1.11 11.77
CA LEU A 265 -12.22 2.23 10.86
C LEU A 265 -10.72 2.48 10.99
N PRO A 266 -9.96 2.61 9.88
CA PRO A 266 -8.52 2.64 9.93
C PRO A 266 -8.09 3.56 11.05
N ALA A 267 -7.52 2.93 12.09
CA ALA A 267 -7.08 3.64 13.26
C ALA A 267 -6.18 4.76 12.78
N ARG A 268 -6.63 6.00 13.03
CA ARG A 268 -5.92 7.26 12.87
C ARG A 268 -4.78 7.16 11.86
N LEU A 269 -4.89 7.79 10.71
CA LEU A 269 -3.74 8.08 9.85
C LEU A 269 -2.57 8.40 10.78
N GLY A 270 -1.56 7.54 10.84
CA GLY A 270 -0.53 7.34 11.85
C GLY A 270 -0.22 8.57 12.73
N SER A 271 0.30 8.37 13.94
CA SER A 271 0.41 9.41 14.98
C SER A 271 0.62 10.81 14.37
N ARG A 272 -0.31 11.72 14.58
CA ARG A 272 -0.43 13.04 13.92
C ARG A 272 0.88 13.84 13.83
N ASN A 273 1.80 13.63 14.73
CA ASN A 273 3.06 14.38 14.79
C ASN A 273 4.21 13.75 14.00
N GLY A 274 4.16 12.45 13.69
CA GLY A 274 5.33 11.77 13.15
C GLY A 274 5.71 12.17 11.71
N TYR A 275 4.77 12.55 10.86
CA TYR A 275 5.10 12.97 9.48
C TYR A 275 5.55 14.43 9.42
N ALA A 276 4.92 15.32 10.17
CA ALA A 276 5.31 16.73 10.25
C ALA A 276 6.73 16.86 10.81
N GLU A 277 7.04 16.20 11.91
CA GLU A 277 8.39 16.17 12.50
C GLU A 277 9.44 15.62 11.53
N LYS A 278 9.12 14.52 10.83
CA LYS A 278 10.00 13.96 9.81
C LYS A 278 10.21 14.89 8.62
N ALA A 279 9.17 15.59 8.18
CA ALA A 279 9.26 16.54 7.08
C ALA A 279 10.10 17.77 7.45
N VAL A 280 9.91 18.32 8.66
CA VAL A 280 10.75 19.40 9.18
C VAL A 280 12.21 18.93 9.27
N ALA A 281 12.46 17.76 9.85
CA ALA A 281 13.80 17.22 9.95
C ALA A 281 14.44 16.95 8.58
N LEU A 282 13.66 16.48 7.60
CA LEU A 282 14.11 16.29 6.22
C LEU A 282 14.46 17.62 5.57
N ARG A 283 13.52 18.60 5.63
CA ARG A 283 13.74 19.96 5.12
C ARG A 283 15.05 20.55 5.68
N ASP A 284 15.21 20.52 7.00
CA ASP A 284 16.38 21.10 7.66
C ASP A 284 17.70 20.41 7.24
N ARG A 285 17.65 19.10 7.03
CA ARG A 285 18.80 18.36 6.48
C ARG A 285 19.11 18.77 5.04
N LEU A 286 18.09 18.91 4.20
CA LEU A 286 18.26 19.31 2.81
C LEU A 286 18.79 20.75 2.71
N ILE A 287 18.28 21.68 3.51
CA ILE A 287 18.77 23.06 3.57
C ILE A 287 20.22 23.08 4.07
N ARG A 288 20.55 22.35 5.15
CA ARG A 288 21.95 22.22 5.60
C ARG A 288 22.87 21.65 4.52
N LEU A 289 22.39 20.64 3.78
CA LEU A 289 23.14 20.06 2.65
C LEU A 289 23.36 21.10 1.55
N ALA A 290 22.33 21.88 1.22
CA ALA A 290 22.41 22.94 0.22
C ALA A 290 23.40 24.03 0.65
N SER A 291 23.34 24.50 1.90
CA SER A 291 24.29 25.45 2.47
C SER A 291 25.72 24.91 2.49
N TRP A 292 25.89 23.68 2.95
CA TRP A 292 27.18 23.01 2.95
C TRP A 292 27.76 22.87 1.53
N SER A 293 26.94 22.52 0.56
CA SER A 293 27.35 22.41 -0.84
C SER A 293 27.87 23.74 -1.38
N ALA A 294 27.16 24.83 -1.07
CA ALA A 294 27.58 26.17 -1.50
C ALA A 294 28.95 26.60 -0.92
N GLU A 295 29.31 26.14 0.28
CA GLU A 295 30.59 26.43 0.91
C GLU A 295 31.74 25.54 0.45
N HIS A 296 31.47 24.26 0.15
CA HIS A 296 32.50 23.24 -0.01
C HIS A 296 32.62 22.67 -1.42
N ILE A 297 31.63 22.86 -2.29
CA ILE A 297 31.67 22.43 -3.69
C ILE A 297 31.95 23.67 -4.56
N ALA A 298 32.83 23.55 -5.52
CA ALA A 298 33.08 24.62 -6.47
C ALA A 298 31.83 24.89 -7.35
N PRO A 299 31.49 26.12 -7.67
CA PRO A 299 30.41 26.41 -8.62
C PRO A 299 30.59 25.59 -9.90
N GLU A 300 29.51 25.04 -10.45
CA GLU A 300 29.51 24.21 -11.67
C GLU A 300 30.27 22.88 -11.57
N ALA A 301 30.80 22.51 -10.41
CA ALA A 301 31.45 21.21 -10.21
C ALA A 301 30.47 20.06 -10.56
N PRO A 302 30.85 19.11 -11.43
CA PRO A 302 30.00 17.97 -11.75
C PRO A 302 29.90 17.03 -10.52
N VAL A 303 28.69 16.91 -9.97
CA VAL A 303 28.34 15.92 -8.96
C VAL A 303 27.32 14.97 -9.58
N GLU A 304 27.75 13.75 -9.87
CA GLU A 304 26.95 12.81 -10.65
C GLU A 304 26.92 11.40 -10.05
N VAL A 305 25.74 10.76 -10.12
CA VAL A 305 25.57 9.31 -9.98
C VAL A 305 25.09 8.76 -11.30
N GLN A 306 25.87 7.91 -11.95
CA GLN A 306 25.56 7.45 -13.32
C GLN A 306 24.50 6.36 -13.36
N GLY A 307 24.44 5.49 -12.35
CA GLY A 307 23.50 4.37 -12.28
C GLY A 307 22.81 4.31 -10.92
N LEU A 308 21.87 5.25 -10.65
CA LEU A 308 21.07 5.22 -9.45
C LEU A 308 19.84 4.32 -9.64
N THR A 309 19.67 3.32 -8.78
CA THR A 309 18.45 2.51 -8.69
C THR A 309 17.79 2.75 -7.33
N ILE A 310 16.52 3.13 -7.35
CA ILE A 310 15.70 3.27 -6.14
C ILE A 310 14.73 2.09 -6.12
N VAL A 311 14.79 1.31 -5.05
CA VAL A 311 13.92 0.13 -4.84
C VAL A 311 12.91 0.49 -3.76
N LEU A 312 11.66 0.62 -4.14
CA LEU A 312 10.55 0.83 -3.20
C LEU A 312 9.97 -0.53 -2.83
N THR A 313 9.87 -0.82 -1.53
CA THR A 313 9.34 -2.10 -1.04
C THR A 313 8.08 -1.89 -0.20
N GLN A 314 7.04 -2.70 -0.45
CA GLN A 314 5.81 -2.70 0.35
C GLN A 314 5.33 -4.14 0.51
N ALA A 315 5.40 -4.68 1.73
CA ALA A 315 5.13 -6.09 2.02
C ALA A 315 5.99 -7.02 1.15
N SER A 316 5.39 -7.82 0.29
CA SER A 316 6.08 -8.70 -0.66
C SER A 316 6.32 -8.07 -2.04
N GLN A 317 5.88 -6.83 -2.26
CA GLN A 317 5.99 -6.16 -3.56
C GLN A 317 7.20 -5.24 -3.61
N ARG A 318 7.85 -5.19 -4.75
CA ARG A 318 9.00 -4.31 -5.02
C ARG A 318 8.74 -3.53 -6.31
N LEU A 319 9.06 -2.24 -6.29
CA LEU A 319 9.08 -1.38 -7.46
C LEU A 319 10.48 -0.82 -7.62
N ASN A 320 11.11 -1.08 -8.76
CA ASN A 320 12.43 -0.57 -9.06
C ASN A 320 12.29 0.63 -10.01
N LEU A 321 12.96 1.72 -9.66
CA LEU A 321 13.10 2.91 -10.49
C LEU A 321 14.57 3.09 -10.86
N GLY A 322 14.88 3.04 -12.12
CA GLY A 322 16.24 3.08 -12.60
C GLY A 322 16.72 1.73 -13.22
N PRO A 323 18.04 1.62 -13.54
CA PRO A 323 19.09 2.59 -13.24
C PRO A 323 18.90 3.92 -13.99
N GLY A 324 19.19 5.01 -13.33
CA GLY A 324 19.07 6.36 -13.87
C GLY A 324 20.27 7.23 -13.54
N ALA A 325 20.38 8.40 -14.20
CA ALA A 325 21.41 9.38 -13.89
C ALA A 325 20.87 10.40 -12.88
N LEU A 326 21.63 10.64 -11.81
CA LEU A 326 21.41 11.73 -10.88
C LEU A 326 22.52 12.77 -11.07
N ARG A 327 22.15 14.04 -11.24
CA ARG A 327 23.08 15.18 -11.28
C ARG A 327 22.69 16.19 -10.23
N VAL A 328 23.67 16.69 -9.55
CA VAL A 328 23.51 17.73 -8.54
C VAL A 328 24.28 18.95 -8.96
N ARG A 329 23.60 20.09 -9.01
CA ARG A 329 24.17 21.41 -9.26
C ARG A 329 23.83 22.33 -8.09
N HIS A 330 24.69 23.28 -7.81
CA HIS A 330 24.42 24.29 -6.80
C HIS A 330 24.74 25.68 -7.33
N ASP A 331 23.98 26.64 -6.89
CA ASP A 331 24.23 28.06 -7.10
C ASP A 331 23.98 28.84 -5.79
N ALA A 332 24.07 30.15 -5.83
CA ALA A 332 23.79 31.01 -4.67
C ALA A 332 22.34 30.91 -4.15
N ARG A 333 21.41 30.38 -4.95
CA ARG A 333 20.01 30.23 -4.59
C ARG A 333 19.70 28.90 -3.92
N GLY A 334 20.55 27.88 -4.11
CA GLY A 334 20.39 26.57 -3.48
C GLY A 334 20.93 25.43 -4.33
N LEU A 335 20.37 24.25 -4.05
CA LEU A 335 20.72 22.99 -4.68
C LEU A 335 19.64 22.61 -5.70
N GLU A 336 20.08 22.19 -6.89
CA GLU A 336 19.24 21.60 -7.91
C GLU A 336 19.68 20.15 -8.14
N VAL A 337 18.75 19.23 -8.03
CA VAL A 337 18.99 17.79 -8.19
C VAL A 337 18.16 17.30 -9.37
N ASP A 338 18.82 16.90 -10.44
CA ASP A 338 18.22 16.29 -11.61
C ASP A 338 18.30 14.76 -11.52
N PHE A 339 17.20 14.09 -11.73
CA PHE A 339 17.13 12.64 -11.87
C PHE A 339 16.43 12.25 -13.17
N SER A 340 17.09 11.44 -13.97
CA SER A 340 16.57 10.90 -15.23
C SER A 340 16.65 9.37 -15.18
N PRO A 341 15.53 8.65 -14.95
CA PRO A 341 15.51 7.19 -14.97
C PRO A 341 15.71 6.65 -16.38
N GLY A 342 16.32 5.46 -16.49
CA GLY A 342 16.63 4.79 -17.74
C GLY A 342 18.10 4.91 -18.15
N GLN A 343 18.53 4.13 -19.16
CA GLN A 343 19.91 4.16 -19.63
C GLN A 343 20.21 5.53 -20.27
N SER A 344 21.16 6.23 -19.68
CA SER A 344 21.64 7.50 -20.19
C SER A 344 22.67 7.27 -21.29
N ASP A 345 22.29 7.41 -22.55
CA ASP A 345 23.28 7.75 -23.59
C ASP A 345 23.68 9.20 -23.38
N PRO A 346 24.97 9.52 -23.08
CA PRO A 346 25.42 10.87 -22.87
C PRO A 346 25.20 11.81 -24.08
N ASN A 347 25.01 11.22 -25.26
CA ASN A 347 24.85 11.98 -26.53
C ASN A 347 23.39 12.29 -26.87
N SER A 348 22.40 11.79 -26.12
CA SER A 348 20.97 11.97 -26.38
C SER A 348 20.39 13.20 -25.68
N LYS A 349 21.06 14.33 -25.66
CA LYS A 349 20.49 15.59 -25.19
C LYS A 349 19.31 15.98 -26.07
N GLY A 350 18.10 16.06 -25.44
CA GLY A 350 16.89 16.55 -26.10
C GLY A 350 15.94 15.48 -26.65
N ASP A 351 16.07 14.21 -26.26
CA ASP A 351 15.08 13.20 -26.59
C ASP A 351 13.78 13.47 -25.79
N PRO A 352 12.69 13.89 -26.46
CA PRO A 352 11.40 14.17 -25.79
C PRO A 352 10.76 12.92 -25.18
N SER A 353 11.24 11.72 -25.47
CA SER A 353 10.74 10.47 -24.92
C SER A 353 11.26 10.15 -23.50
N ARG A 354 12.02 11.05 -22.88
CA ARG A 354 12.58 10.86 -21.54
C ARG A 354 11.68 11.45 -20.47
N LEU A 355 11.47 10.67 -19.41
CA LEU A 355 10.99 11.23 -18.16
C LEU A 355 12.18 11.82 -17.40
N SER A 356 12.06 13.07 -16.98
CA SER A 356 13.04 13.78 -16.17
C SER A 356 12.37 14.33 -14.91
N SER A 357 13.14 14.39 -13.83
CA SER A 357 12.68 15.07 -12.62
C SER A 357 13.78 15.95 -12.09
N TYR A 358 13.43 17.14 -11.62
CA TYR A 358 14.37 17.96 -10.89
C TYR A 358 13.77 18.45 -9.58
N ALA A 359 14.59 18.44 -8.54
CA ALA A 359 14.23 18.98 -7.25
C ALA A 359 15.06 20.25 -6.99
N ARG A 360 14.41 21.30 -6.49
CA ARG A 360 15.07 22.51 -6.04
C ARG A 360 14.97 22.64 -4.53
N VAL A 361 16.11 22.75 -3.87
CA VAL A 361 16.24 22.93 -2.43
C VAL A 361 16.89 24.29 -2.18
N PRO A 362 16.23 25.25 -1.52
CA PRO A 362 16.79 26.57 -1.27
C PRO A 362 18.00 26.49 -0.32
N ALA A 363 18.95 27.42 -0.47
CA ALA A 363 20.11 27.52 0.43
C ALA A 363 19.75 28.06 1.82
N THR A 364 18.62 28.74 1.92
CA THR A 364 18.05 29.31 3.16
C THR A 364 16.59 28.88 3.30
N GLU A 365 15.82 29.55 4.14
CA GLU A 365 14.39 29.30 4.25
C GLU A 365 13.68 29.51 2.91
N GLY A 366 12.80 28.56 2.55
CA GLY A 366 12.07 28.61 1.29
C GLY A 366 11.33 27.30 1.00
N GLU A 367 10.60 27.30 -0.11
CA GLU A 367 9.84 26.17 -0.61
C GLU A 367 10.78 25.14 -1.28
N ILE A 368 10.59 23.86 -0.98
CA ILE A 368 11.24 22.76 -1.71
C ILE A 368 10.28 22.32 -2.82
N ALA A 369 10.72 22.38 -4.06
CA ALA A 369 9.93 21.98 -5.22
C ALA A 369 10.54 20.75 -5.90
N LEU A 370 9.67 19.80 -6.29
CA LEU A 370 10.00 18.68 -7.16
C LEU A 370 9.16 18.81 -8.43
N HIS A 371 9.81 18.86 -9.57
CA HIS A 371 9.18 18.85 -10.89
C HIS A 371 9.43 17.53 -11.58
N VAL A 372 8.44 17.02 -12.30
CA VAL A 372 8.53 15.82 -13.14
C VAL A 372 7.92 16.13 -14.50
N GLU A 373 8.64 15.84 -15.58
CA GLU A 373 8.13 16.06 -16.94
C GLU A 373 8.76 15.09 -17.94
N GLY A 374 7.95 14.61 -18.88
CA GLY A 374 8.43 13.87 -20.03
C GLY A 374 7.60 12.63 -20.37
N GLY A 375 8.12 11.87 -21.28
CA GLY A 375 7.50 10.69 -21.89
C GLY A 375 7.02 10.95 -23.32
N PRO A 376 6.42 9.95 -23.99
CA PRO A 376 6.09 8.63 -23.44
C PRO A 376 7.30 7.70 -23.27
N VAL A 377 7.52 7.20 -22.05
CA VAL A 377 8.56 6.22 -21.72
C VAL A 377 7.92 4.90 -21.33
N THR A 378 8.54 3.76 -21.66
CA THR A 378 8.00 2.46 -21.23
C THR A 378 8.20 2.26 -19.73
N LEU A 379 7.28 1.58 -19.06
CA LEU A 379 7.42 1.25 -17.64
C LEU A 379 8.69 0.38 -17.40
N ALA A 380 9.01 -0.51 -18.33
CA ALA A 380 10.24 -1.31 -18.27
C ALA A 380 11.51 -0.43 -18.27
N SER A 381 11.54 0.65 -19.07
CA SER A 381 12.70 1.57 -19.09
C SER A 381 12.85 2.38 -17.82
N LEU A 382 11.76 2.54 -17.05
CA LEU A 382 11.77 3.13 -15.72
C LEU A 382 12.23 2.15 -14.63
N GLY A 383 12.45 0.86 -14.99
CA GLY A 383 12.85 -0.19 -14.08
C GLY A 383 11.69 -0.98 -13.45
N VAL A 384 10.45 -0.72 -13.85
CA VAL A 384 9.29 -1.51 -13.44
C VAL A 384 9.42 -2.91 -14.04
N ARG A 385 9.25 -3.95 -13.22
CA ARG A 385 9.37 -5.35 -13.64
C ARG A 385 8.01 -5.98 -13.80
N GLU A 386 7.97 -7.06 -14.57
CA GLU A 386 6.79 -7.93 -14.67
C GLU A 386 6.34 -8.39 -13.29
N GLN A 387 5.03 -8.35 -13.04
CA GLN A 387 4.33 -8.68 -11.80
C GLN A 387 4.48 -7.67 -10.65
N ASP A 388 5.26 -6.61 -10.79
CA ASP A 388 5.26 -5.51 -9.81
C ASP A 388 3.84 -4.93 -9.72
N PHE A 389 3.24 -4.94 -8.53
CA PHE A 389 1.85 -4.50 -8.31
C PHE A 389 0.79 -5.14 -9.22
N GLY A 390 1.06 -6.35 -9.70
CA GLY A 390 0.20 -7.04 -10.65
C GLY A 390 0.30 -6.51 -12.09
N LEU A 391 1.27 -5.63 -12.38
CA LEU A 391 1.54 -5.12 -13.72
C LEU A 391 2.18 -6.21 -14.58
N PHE A 392 1.77 -6.28 -15.82
CA PHE A 392 2.41 -7.15 -16.81
C PHE A 392 2.45 -6.47 -18.17
N ASP A 393 3.26 -7.02 -19.09
CA ASP A 393 3.54 -6.41 -20.40
C ASP A 393 4.11 -4.97 -20.26
N VAL A 394 4.94 -4.76 -19.23
CA VAL A 394 5.52 -3.45 -18.87
C VAL A 394 6.39 -2.84 -19.95
N GLY A 395 6.86 -3.64 -20.90
CA GLY A 395 7.57 -3.19 -22.08
C GLY A 395 6.69 -2.44 -23.09
N ARG A 396 5.36 -2.66 -23.06
CA ARG A 396 4.39 -1.97 -23.93
C ARG A 396 3.74 -0.79 -23.23
N ALA A 397 3.58 -0.86 -21.92
CA ALA A 397 2.97 0.21 -21.14
C ALA A 397 3.87 1.45 -21.15
N LYS A 398 3.32 2.60 -21.53
CA LYS A 398 4.06 3.87 -21.65
C LYS A 398 3.46 4.93 -20.75
N LEU A 399 4.32 5.64 -20.03
CA LEU A 399 3.98 6.76 -19.17
C LEU A 399 4.44 8.08 -19.79
N GLU A 400 3.54 9.04 -19.82
CA GLU A 400 3.80 10.46 -20.03
C GLU A 400 3.28 11.21 -18.81
N ALA A 401 4.08 12.07 -18.21
CA ALA A 401 3.67 12.79 -17.01
C ALA A 401 4.33 14.18 -16.98
N LYS A 402 3.58 15.12 -16.40
CA LYS A 402 4.04 16.46 -16.05
C LYS A 402 3.42 16.89 -14.74
N GLY A 403 4.22 17.39 -13.81
CA GLY A 403 3.68 17.86 -12.55
C GLY A 403 4.71 18.42 -11.59
N ASP A 404 4.20 19.10 -10.59
CA ASP A 404 4.93 19.74 -9.51
C ASP A 404 4.43 19.24 -8.16
N VAL A 405 5.37 18.98 -7.25
CA VAL A 405 5.10 18.74 -5.84
C VAL A 405 5.92 19.75 -5.04
N LYS A 406 5.28 20.46 -4.13
CA LYS A 406 5.89 21.53 -3.37
C LYS A 406 5.69 21.33 -1.88
N LEU A 407 6.76 21.42 -1.13
CA LEU A 407 6.76 21.48 0.33
C LEU A 407 6.96 22.94 0.73
N ASN A 408 6.02 23.50 1.48
CA ASN A 408 6.11 24.89 1.93
C ASN A 408 7.32 25.12 2.87
N ALA A 409 7.65 26.40 3.08
CA ALA A 409 8.82 26.79 3.86
C ALA A 409 8.82 26.25 5.29
N GLU A 410 7.66 26.12 5.92
CA GLU A 410 7.49 25.60 7.28
C GLU A 410 7.49 24.07 7.34
N ALA A 411 7.56 23.37 6.19
CA ALA A 411 7.41 21.93 6.07
C ALA A 411 6.12 21.38 6.72
N SER A 412 5.06 22.17 6.68
CA SER A 412 3.76 21.84 7.27
C SER A 412 2.74 21.36 6.24
N LYS A 413 2.91 21.76 4.97
CA LYS A 413 1.98 21.47 3.88
C LYS A 413 2.71 21.03 2.62
N VAL A 414 2.13 20.04 1.94
CA VAL A 414 2.51 19.64 0.59
C VAL A 414 1.39 20.01 -0.36
N SER A 415 1.71 20.62 -1.50
CA SER A 415 0.80 20.82 -2.62
C SER A 415 1.30 20.04 -3.84
N PHE A 416 0.39 19.62 -4.70
CA PHE A 416 0.70 18.95 -5.96
C PHE A 416 -0.22 19.46 -7.07
N ASP A 417 0.33 19.57 -8.27
CA ASP A 417 -0.42 19.78 -9.51
C ASP A 417 0.24 18.94 -10.60
N GLY A 418 -0.53 18.11 -11.28
CA GLY A 418 0.04 17.28 -12.33
C GLY A 418 -1.02 16.65 -13.22
N ASN A 419 -0.55 16.23 -14.38
CA ASN A 419 -1.32 15.50 -15.37
C ASN A 419 -0.42 14.49 -16.10
N GLY A 420 -1.06 13.54 -16.75
CA GLY A 420 -0.30 12.54 -17.50
C GLY A 420 -1.19 11.57 -18.24
N ARG A 421 -0.54 10.67 -18.96
CA ARG A 421 -1.17 9.57 -19.67
C ARG A 421 -0.39 8.29 -19.46
N LEU A 422 -1.11 7.22 -19.25
CA LEU A 422 -0.56 5.88 -19.17
C LEU A 422 -1.27 5.05 -20.23
N THR A 423 -0.53 4.59 -21.24
CA THR A 423 -1.09 3.86 -22.38
C THR A 423 -0.65 2.42 -22.40
N SER A 424 -1.50 1.54 -22.93
CA SER A 424 -1.27 0.10 -23.03
C SER A 424 -0.94 -0.57 -21.68
N LEU A 425 -1.49 -0.04 -20.59
CA LEU A 425 -1.31 -0.62 -19.26
C LEU A 425 -2.04 -1.96 -19.18
N SER A 426 -1.37 -2.96 -18.65
CA SER A 426 -1.93 -4.29 -18.42
C SER A 426 -1.75 -4.67 -16.95
N ILE A 427 -2.85 -5.15 -16.31
CA ILE A 427 -2.88 -5.43 -14.87
C ILE A 427 -3.68 -6.69 -14.56
N VAL A 428 -3.13 -7.51 -13.67
CA VAL A 428 -3.81 -8.66 -13.05
C VAL A 428 -4.11 -8.34 -11.60
N HIS A 429 -5.38 -8.19 -11.28
CA HIS A 429 -5.79 -7.96 -9.89
C HIS A 429 -7.18 -8.51 -9.63
N ARG A 430 -7.33 -9.42 -8.68
CA ARG A 430 -8.59 -10.12 -8.36
C ARG A 430 -9.76 -9.19 -8.01
N ALA A 431 -9.49 -8.00 -7.47
CA ALA A 431 -10.54 -7.02 -7.21
C ALA A 431 -11.06 -6.33 -8.47
N LEU A 432 -10.34 -6.41 -9.59
CA LEU A 432 -10.77 -5.83 -10.87
C LEU A 432 -11.57 -6.83 -11.70
N ALA A 433 -10.97 -7.95 -12.02
CA ALA A 433 -11.55 -8.99 -12.85
C ALA A 433 -10.83 -10.33 -12.60
N ASP A 434 -11.43 -11.43 -13.07
CA ASP A 434 -10.82 -12.76 -13.06
C ASP A 434 -9.77 -12.87 -14.16
N ASP A 435 -10.06 -12.31 -15.32
CA ASP A 435 -9.15 -12.21 -16.44
C ASP A 435 -8.25 -10.97 -16.34
N PRO A 436 -7.01 -11.04 -16.91
CA PRO A 436 -6.14 -9.89 -17.01
C PRO A 436 -6.78 -8.71 -17.75
N VAL A 437 -6.75 -7.53 -17.16
CA VAL A 437 -7.18 -6.29 -17.81
C VAL A 437 -6.03 -5.76 -18.65
N GLN A 438 -6.18 -5.73 -19.97
CA GLN A 438 -5.12 -5.40 -20.92
C GLN A 438 -5.42 -4.13 -21.71
N GLY A 439 -4.36 -3.41 -22.09
CA GLY A 439 -4.44 -2.29 -23.02
C GLY A 439 -5.22 -1.09 -22.50
N LEU A 440 -5.11 -0.80 -21.21
CA LEU A 440 -5.71 0.39 -20.61
C LEU A 440 -4.98 1.64 -21.06
N ASP A 441 -5.73 2.59 -21.62
CA ASP A 441 -5.26 3.94 -21.91
C ASP A 441 -5.93 4.92 -20.95
N LEU A 442 -5.16 5.38 -19.96
CA LEU A 442 -5.62 6.24 -18.87
C LEU A 442 -5.00 7.63 -18.99
N GLY A 443 -5.84 8.65 -19.13
CA GLY A 443 -5.47 10.04 -18.87
C GLY A 443 -5.78 10.38 -17.41
N TRP A 444 -4.96 11.24 -16.81
CA TRP A 444 -5.23 11.73 -15.46
C TRP A 444 -4.80 13.19 -15.28
N ARG A 445 -5.48 13.88 -14.41
CA ARG A 445 -5.09 15.18 -13.86
C ARG A 445 -5.43 15.20 -12.39
N ALA A 446 -4.53 15.72 -11.57
CA ALA A 446 -4.81 15.90 -10.15
C ALA A 446 -4.09 17.16 -9.64
N SER A 447 -4.82 17.98 -8.88
CA SER A 447 -4.24 19.07 -8.09
C SER A 447 -4.84 19.08 -6.69
N GLY A 448 -4.06 19.55 -5.73
CA GLY A 448 -4.51 19.55 -4.34
C GLY A 448 -3.38 19.74 -3.34
N GLY A 449 -3.63 19.35 -2.11
CA GLY A 449 -2.63 19.41 -1.07
C GLY A 449 -3.00 18.66 0.19
N ALA A 450 -2.01 18.50 1.05
CA ALA A 450 -2.17 17.86 2.35
C ALA A 450 -1.39 18.58 3.43
N ALA A 451 -1.96 18.68 4.63
CA ALA A 451 -1.25 19.04 5.82
C ALA A 451 -0.47 17.84 6.36
N LEU A 452 0.80 18.00 6.64
CA LEU A 452 1.69 16.90 7.04
C LEU A 452 1.45 16.39 8.46
N ASP A 453 0.71 17.14 9.27
CA ASP A 453 0.18 16.69 10.55
C ASP A 453 -1.04 15.75 10.40
N GLY A 454 -1.49 15.53 9.16
CA GLY A 454 -2.66 14.70 8.86
C GLY A 454 -4.00 15.38 9.14
N SER A 455 -4.00 16.67 9.46
CA SER A 455 -5.24 17.41 9.76
C SER A 455 -6.11 17.64 8.54
N MET A 456 -5.53 17.71 7.35
CA MET A 456 -6.27 17.98 6.11
C MET A 456 -5.61 17.32 4.89
N VAL A 457 -6.44 16.74 4.04
CA VAL A 457 -6.10 16.35 2.67
C VAL A 457 -7.17 16.91 1.74
N ARG A 458 -6.77 17.56 0.66
CA ARG A 458 -7.68 18.17 -0.31
C ARG A 458 -7.27 17.83 -1.74
N VAL A 459 -8.24 17.48 -2.54
CA VAL A 459 -8.16 17.39 -4.00
C VAL A 459 -9.01 18.51 -4.58
N ASP A 460 -8.38 19.44 -5.28
CA ASP A 460 -9.06 20.60 -5.88
C ASP A 460 -9.63 20.26 -7.25
N ASP A 461 -8.85 19.56 -8.07
CA ASP A 461 -9.24 19.08 -9.42
C ASP A 461 -8.63 17.69 -9.64
N GLY A 462 -9.49 16.69 -9.64
CA GLY A 462 -9.14 15.30 -9.97
C GLY A 462 -9.90 14.85 -11.20
N LYS A 463 -9.18 14.37 -12.23
CA LYS A 463 -9.76 13.85 -13.46
C LYS A 463 -9.12 12.54 -13.84
N ILE A 464 -9.94 11.57 -14.25
CA ILE A 464 -9.49 10.31 -14.85
C ILE A 464 -10.25 10.13 -16.15
N GLU A 465 -9.53 9.83 -17.22
CA GLU A 465 -10.08 9.59 -18.54
C GLU A 465 -9.75 8.16 -18.99
N LEU A 466 -10.76 7.41 -19.39
CA LEU A 466 -10.64 6.09 -20.01
C LEU A 466 -11.52 6.06 -21.26
N GLY A 467 -10.93 6.28 -22.41
CA GLY A 467 -11.68 6.45 -23.64
C GLY A 467 -12.68 7.61 -23.57
N ALA A 468 -13.97 7.31 -23.71
CA ALA A 468 -15.05 8.31 -23.58
C ALA A 468 -15.52 8.51 -22.13
N ILE A 469 -15.02 7.71 -21.19
CA ILE A 469 -15.35 7.85 -19.77
C ILE A 469 -14.47 8.97 -19.19
N ARG A 470 -15.12 9.99 -18.64
CA ARG A 470 -14.46 11.05 -17.85
C ARG A 470 -15.02 11.01 -16.46
N PHE A 471 -14.15 10.81 -15.50
CA PHE A 471 -14.49 10.89 -14.09
C PHE A 471 -13.82 12.12 -13.50
N GLU A 472 -14.59 12.99 -12.88
CA GLU A 472 -14.11 14.21 -12.23
C GLU A 472 -14.44 14.11 -10.75
N ALA A 473 -13.50 14.50 -9.90
CA ALA A 473 -13.68 14.49 -8.45
C ALA A 473 -12.96 15.66 -7.79
N SER A 474 -13.55 16.22 -6.76
CA SER A 474 -12.93 17.17 -5.85
C SER A 474 -13.43 16.93 -4.43
N GLY A 475 -12.66 17.32 -3.43
CA GLY A 475 -13.10 17.17 -2.05
C GLY A 475 -12.00 17.35 -1.03
N ALA A 476 -12.38 17.30 0.23
CA ALA A 476 -11.47 17.43 1.35
C ALA A 476 -11.82 16.45 2.47
N VAL A 477 -10.78 15.99 3.15
CA VAL A 477 -10.88 15.27 4.42
C VAL A 477 -10.18 16.11 5.47
N GLU A 478 -10.92 16.58 6.46
CA GLU A 478 -10.43 17.28 7.62
C GLU A 478 -10.53 16.37 8.84
N GLN A 479 -9.44 16.24 9.59
CA GLN A 479 -9.37 15.38 10.76
C GLN A 479 -8.97 16.18 11.98
N GLY A 480 -9.92 16.34 12.92
CA GLY A 480 -9.69 16.91 14.23
C GLY A 480 -9.25 15.90 15.28
N ALA A 481 -9.17 16.29 16.56
CA ALA A 481 -8.81 15.37 17.65
C ALA A 481 -9.89 14.30 17.85
N ASP A 482 -11.14 14.69 17.71
CA ASP A 482 -12.36 13.95 18.02
C ASP A 482 -13.33 13.84 16.84
N PHE A 483 -12.97 14.39 15.67
CA PHE A 483 -13.84 14.36 14.51
C PHE A 483 -13.07 14.09 13.20
N THR A 484 -13.81 13.62 12.22
CA THR A 484 -13.43 13.61 10.81
C THR A 484 -14.56 14.23 10.02
N ARG A 485 -14.25 15.25 9.23
CA ARG A 485 -15.15 15.85 8.25
C ARG A 485 -14.69 15.46 6.87
N ILE A 486 -15.60 14.98 6.06
CA ILE A 486 -15.35 14.59 4.67
C ILE A 486 -16.35 15.33 3.82
N GLU A 487 -15.87 16.06 2.83
CA GLU A 487 -16.69 16.65 1.78
C GLU A 487 -16.15 16.25 0.42
N GLY A 488 -17.01 16.05 -0.54
CA GLY A 488 -16.57 15.68 -1.88
C GLY A 488 -17.65 15.76 -2.92
N HIS A 489 -17.21 15.99 -4.14
CA HIS A 489 -18.03 15.96 -5.35
C HIS A 489 -17.40 15.01 -6.34
N ALA A 490 -18.23 14.24 -7.01
CA ALA A 490 -17.81 13.37 -8.09
C ALA A 490 -18.78 13.48 -9.25
N SER A 491 -18.28 13.50 -10.47
CA SER A 491 -19.12 13.57 -11.66
C SER A 491 -18.59 12.71 -12.80
N ILE A 492 -19.54 12.19 -13.57
CA ILE A 492 -19.34 11.68 -14.91
C ILE A 492 -20.16 12.60 -15.81
N PRO A 493 -19.54 13.48 -16.61
CA PRO A 493 -20.25 14.35 -17.54
C PRO A 493 -21.13 13.54 -18.50
N THR A 494 -22.26 14.13 -18.90
CA THR A 494 -23.19 13.45 -19.80
C THR A 494 -22.49 13.04 -21.10
N SER A 495 -22.44 11.74 -21.35
CA SER A 495 -21.71 11.09 -22.44
C SER A 495 -22.60 10.11 -23.17
N ASP A 496 -22.26 9.78 -24.41
CA ASP A 496 -22.95 8.76 -25.20
C ASP A 496 -22.76 7.36 -24.60
N CYS A 497 -23.86 6.63 -24.39
CA CYS A 497 -23.84 5.34 -23.70
C CYS A 497 -22.99 4.29 -24.42
N GLN A 498 -23.08 4.21 -25.76
CA GLN A 498 -22.31 3.24 -26.53
C GLN A 498 -20.81 3.51 -26.43
N ARG A 499 -20.42 4.79 -26.55
CA ARG A 499 -19.00 5.18 -26.41
C ARG A 499 -18.45 4.90 -25.03
N VAL A 500 -19.22 5.19 -23.98
CA VAL A 500 -18.84 4.86 -22.59
C VAL A 500 -18.65 3.36 -22.45
N PHE A 501 -19.58 2.58 -22.95
CA PHE A 501 -19.52 1.13 -22.89
C PHE A 501 -18.34 0.54 -23.68
N GLU A 502 -18.08 1.04 -24.89
CA GLU A 502 -16.95 0.59 -25.72
C GLU A 502 -15.58 1.01 -25.17
N SER A 503 -15.56 1.97 -24.24
CA SER A 503 -14.33 2.38 -23.54
C SER A 503 -13.95 1.40 -22.41
N LEU A 504 -14.85 0.53 -21.97
CA LEU A 504 -14.58 -0.45 -20.93
C LEU A 504 -13.74 -1.60 -21.48
N PRO A 505 -12.68 -2.02 -20.78
CA PRO A 505 -11.91 -3.20 -21.13
C PRO A 505 -12.78 -4.45 -21.19
N ARG A 506 -12.52 -5.31 -22.15
CA ARG A 506 -13.27 -6.56 -22.34
C ARG A 506 -13.31 -7.46 -21.10
N ALA A 507 -12.21 -7.53 -20.37
CA ALA A 507 -12.11 -8.29 -19.13
C ALA A 507 -13.05 -7.77 -18.02
N LEU A 508 -13.48 -6.51 -18.08
CA LEU A 508 -14.45 -5.95 -17.13
C LEU A 508 -15.90 -6.21 -17.52
N ILE A 509 -16.17 -6.61 -18.76
CA ILE A 509 -17.54 -6.79 -19.29
C ILE A 509 -17.68 -8.08 -20.13
N PRO A 510 -17.09 -9.24 -19.74
CA PRO A 510 -17.03 -10.42 -20.59
C PRO A 510 -18.41 -10.92 -21.04
N LYS A 511 -19.44 -10.87 -20.21
CA LYS A 511 -20.80 -11.30 -20.54
C LYS A 511 -21.59 -10.31 -21.39
N LEU A 512 -21.10 -9.07 -21.50
CA LEU A 512 -21.80 -7.98 -22.20
C LEU A 512 -21.22 -7.70 -23.60
N LEU A 513 -20.24 -8.48 -24.05
CA LEU A 513 -19.60 -8.27 -25.36
C LEU A 513 -20.64 -8.38 -26.48
N GLY A 514 -20.69 -7.35 -27.32
CA GLY A 514 -21.68 -7.27 -28.43
C GLY A 514 -22.99 -6.55 -28.09
N LEU A 515 -23.16 -6.11 -26.82
CA LEU A 515 -24.28 -5.26 -26.42
C LEU A 515 -24.26 -3.96 -27.22
N LYS A 516 -25.43 -3.55 -27.72
CA LYS A 516 -25.63 -2.25 -28.39
C LYS A 516 -26.63 -1.41 -27.62
N MET A 517 -26.29 -0.12 -27.49
CA MET A 517 -27.14 0.82 -26.79
C MET A 517 -27.12 2.20 -27.43
N THR A 518 -28.11 2.99 -27.10
CA THR A 518 -28.26 4.40 -27.53
C THR A 518 -28.56 5.25 -26.30
N GLY A 519 -28.53 6.57 -26.48
CA GLY A 519 -28.86 7.50 -25.42
C GLY A 519 -27.64 8.05 -24.69
N THR A 520 -27.86 8.65 -23.52
CA THR A 520 -26.85 9.34 -22.78
C THR A 520 -26.85 8.94 -21.31
N PHE A 521 -25.66 8.91 -20.72
CA PHE A 521 -25.42 8.64 -19.30
C PHE A 521 -24.63 9.78 -18.67
N GLY A 522 -25.01 10.15 -17.47
CA GLY A 522 -24.26 11.11 -16.66
C GLY A 522 -24.57 10.91 -15.17
N LEU A 523 -23.60 11.21 -14.33
CA LEU A 523 -23.71 11.10 -12.88
C LEU A 523 -23.13 12.35 -12.24
N ARG A 524 -23.80 12.89 -11.23
CA ARG A 524 -23.24 13.83 -10.28
C ARG A 524 -23.52 13.34 -8.88
N SER A 525 -22.56 13.47 -8.00
CA SER A 525 -22.70 13.10 -6.60
C SER A 525 -22.00 14.14 -5.72
N GLY A 526 -22.65 14.54 -4.66
CA GLY A 526 -22.09 15.31 -3.55
C GLY A 526 -22.17 14.47 -2.28
N PHE A 527 -21.17 14.57 -1.44
CA PHE A 527 -21.10 13.88 -0.17
C PHE A 527 -20.56 14.82 0.90
N GLU A 528 -21.24 14.90 2.03
CA GLU A 528 -20.77 15.59 3.22
C GLU A 528 -21.07 14.74 4.46
N LEU A 529 -20.03 14.52 5.27
CA LEU A 529 -20.09 13.79 6.52
C LEU A 529 -19.27 14.52 7.57
N ASP A 530 -19.88 14.74 8.73
CA ASP A 530 -19.17 15.09 9.96
C ASP A 530 -19.44 14.00 11.00
N THR A 531 -18.38 13.36 11.49
CA THR A 531 -18.51 12.26 12.45
C THR A 531 -19.06 12.67 13.82
N ARG A 532 -19.11 13.97 14.13
CA ARG A 532 -19.77 14.49 15.35
C ARG A 532 -21.29 14.44 15.22
N VAL A 533 -21.80 14.59 14.00
CA VAL A 533 -23.24 14.58 13.70
C VAL A 533 -23.54 13.64 12.52
N PRO A 534 -23.27 12.32 12.68
CA PRO A 534 -23.37 11.37 11.57
C PRO A 534 -24.80 11.22 11.01
N ASN A 535 -25.81 11.66 11.75
CA ASN A 535 -27.20 11.65 11.27
C ASN A 535 -27.45 12.76 10.22
N ASP A 536 -26.64 13.84 10.23
CA ASP A 536 -26.78 14.97 9.33
C ASP A 536 -25.99 14.76 8.03
N MET A 537 -25.47 13.55 7.82
CA MET A 537 -24.79 13.18 6.59
C MET A 537 -25.64 13.50 5.35
N GLN A 538 -25.06 14.28 4.44
CA GLN A 538 -25.69 14.62 3.17
C GLN A 538 -25.06 13.79 2.06
N ILE A 539 -25.91 13.16 1.27
CA ILE A 539 -25.55 12.51 0.03
C ILE A 539 -26.56 12.96 -1.01
N ASP A 540 -26.09 13.71 -1.97
CA ASP A 540 -26.85 14.11 -3.13
C ASP A 540 -26.30 13.42 -4.35
N TRP A 541 -27.15 12.87 -5.16
CA TRP A 541 -26.76 12.34 -6.44
C TRP A 541 -27.84 12.50 -7.49
N GLU A 542 -27.42 12.85 -8.68
CA GLU A 542 -28.25 12.95 -9.85
C GLU A 542 -27.74 11.96 -10.91
N LEU A 543 -28.51 10.89 -11.11
CA LEU A 543 -28.23 9.92 -12.18
C LEU A 543 -29.11 10.23 -13.39
N LYS A 544 -28.48 10.66 -14.48
CA LYS A 544 -29.12 10.85 -15.79
C LYS A 544 -28.87 9.62 -16.64
N ASN A 545 -29.64 8.55 -16.41
CA ASN A 545 -29.55 7.34 -17.23
C ASN A 545 -30.68 7.33 -18.27
N ARG A 546 -30.33 7.67 -19.49
CA ARG A 546 -31.18 7.59 -20.68
C ARG A 546 -30.69 6.54 -21.68
N CYS A 547 -29.78 5.65 -21.23
CA CYS A 547 -29.33 4.54 -22.06
C CYS A 547 -30.47 3.59 -22.36
N ARG A 548 -30.58 3.21 -23.62
CA ARG A 548 -31.51 2.16 -24.09
C ARG A 548 -30.71 1.08 -24.79
N ILE A 549 -30.84 -0.13 -24.31
CA ILE A 549 -30.25 -1.30 -24.96
C ILE A 549 -31.11 -1.66 -26.16
N THR A 550 -30.50 -1.62 -27.33
CA THR A 550 -31.19 -1.85 -28.63
C THR A 550 -30.92 -3.24 -29.19
N ARG A 551 -29.84 -3.89 -28.72
CA ARG A 551 -29.51 -5.26 -29.07
C ARG A 551 -28.73 -5.89 -27.93
N ALA A 552 -29.19 -7.03 -27.44
CA ALA A 552 -28.53 -7.88 -26.47
C ALA A 552 -27.89 -9.09 -27.16
N PRO A 553 -26.73 -9.57 -26.69
CA PRO A 553 -26.24 -10.89 -27.08
C PRO A 553 -27.23 -12.00 -26.68
N ALA A 554 -27.28 -13.08 -27.44
CA ALA A 554 -28.25 -14.17 -27.23
C ALA A 554 -28.20 -14.76 -25.79
N ASP A 555 -27.02 -14.82 -25.20
CA ASP A 555 -26.84 -15.38 -23.85
C ASP A 555 -27.47 -14.55 -22.74
N ILE A 556 -27.70 -13.24 -22.98
CA ILE A 556 -28.33 -12.35 -22.00
C ILE A 556 -29.69 -11.84 -22.44
N ASP A 557 -30.14 -12.19 -23.65
CA ASP A 557 -31.43 -11.74 -24.16
C ASP A 557 -32.58 -12.26 -23.28
N VAL A 558 -33.52 -11.35 -22.94
CA VAL A 558 -34.66 -11.68 -22.08
C VAL A 558 -35.67 -12.56 -22.76
N GLU A 559 -35.75 -12.56 -24.12
CA GLU A 559 -36.65 -13.41 -24.88
C GLU A 559 -36.43 -14.91 -24.57
N ARG A 560 -35.24 -15.31 -24.18
CA ARG A 560 -34.94 -16.69 -23.75
C ARG A 560 -35.76 -17.15 -22.55
N PHE A 561 -36.30 -16.24 -21.74
CA PHE A 561 -37.06 -16.57 -20.53
C PHE A 561 -38.57 -16.82 -20.79
N THR A 562 -39.00 -16.65 -22.01
CA THR A 562 -40.40 -16.94 -22.44
C THR A 562 -40.68 -18.43 -22.64
N VAL A 563 -39.62 -19.24 -22.68
CA VAL A 563 -39.63 -20.69 -22.86
C VAL A 563 -38.74 -21.37 -21.82
N PRO A 564 -38.81 -22.71 -21.63
CA PRO A 564 -37.87 -23.41 -20.74
C PRO A 564 -36.43 -23.13 -21.13
N PHE A 565 -35.61 -22.74 -20.16
CA PHE A 565 -34.20 -22.37 -20.35
C PHE A 565 -33.27 -23.08 -19.36
N LYS A 566 -32.03 -23.19 -19.74
CA LYS A 566 -30.97 -23.67 -18.85
C LYS A 566 -30.57 -22.57 -17.87
N HIS A 567 -30.57 -22.90 -16.59
CA HIS A 567 -30.12 -22.04 -15.50
C HIS A 567 -28.95 -22.70 -14.76
N THR A 568 -27.85 -21.95 -14.62
CA THR A 568 -26.69 -22.43 -13.86
C THR A 568 -26.91 -22.19 -12.37
N VAL A 569 -26.88 -23.26 -11.58
CA VAL A 569 -27.00 -23.23 -10.13
C VAL A 569 -25.74 -23.81 -9.50
N TYR A 570 -25.67 -23.78 -8.18
CA TYR A 570 -24.50 -24.31 -7.46
C TYR A 570 -24.93 -25.33 -6.41
N ASP A 571 -24.31 -26.48 -6.42
CA ASP A 571 -24.57 -27.57 -5.48
C ASP A 571 -24.02 -27.28 -4.05
N GLU A 572 -24.08 -28.27 -3.18
CA GLU A 572 -23.59 -28.18 -1.80
C GLU A 572 -22.07 -28.01 -1.72
N HIS A 573 -21.34 -28.48 -2.74
CA HIS A 573 -19.89 -28.35 -2.87
C HIS A 573 -19.46 -27.09 -3.62
N ASN A 574 -20.44 -26.23 -3.97
CA ASN A 574 -20.24 -25.00 -4.75
C ASN A 574 -19.78 -25.27 -6.20
N GLU A 575 -20.10 -26.46 -6.74
CA GLU A 575 -19.89 -26.81 -8.15
C GLU A 575 -21.06 -26.36 -9.00
N LYS A 576 -20.78 -25.98 -10.27
CA LYS A 576 -21.79 -25.52 -11.23
C LYS A 576 -22.62 -26.71 -11.72
N VAL A 577 -23.93 -26.59 -11.61
CA VAL A 577 -24.93 -27.56 -12.13
C VAL A 577 -25.89 -26.82 -13.04
N GLU A 578 -26.26 -27.40 -14.17
CA GLU A 578 -27.31 -26.86 -15.03
C GLU A 578 -28.66 -27.51 -14.73
N ILE A 579 -29.67 -26.69 -14.46
CA ILE A 579 -31.07 -27.12 -14.35
C ILE A 579 -31.86 -26.52 -15.51
N VAL A 580 -32.93 -27.15 -15.87
CA VAL A 580 -33.91 -26.62 -16.86
C VAL A 580 -35.08 -26.07 -16.05
N THR A 581 -35.39 -24.80 -16.21
CA THR A 581 -36.50 -24.09 -15.60
C THR A 581 -37.16 -23.12 -16.60
N GLY A 582 -38.27 -22.57 -16.30
CA GLY A 582 -38.94 -21.60 -17.18
C GLY A 582 -40.41 -21.92 -17.39
N PRO A 583 -41.14 -21.02 -18.07
CA PRO A 583 -42.55 -21.22 -18.39
C PRO A 583 -42.81 -22.58 -19.03
N GLY A 584 -43.77 -23.36 -18.47
CA GLY A 584 -44.10 -24.70 -18.94
C GLY A 584 -43.34 -25.85 -18.30
N THR A 585 -42.37 -25.59 -17.43
CA THR A 585 -41.78 -26.64 -16.55
C THR A 585 -42.68 -26.87 -15.32
N PRO A 586 -42.71 -28.09 -14.74
CA PRO A 586 -43.58 -28.41 -13.62
C PRO A 586 -43.35 -27.54 -12.37
N GLU A 587 -42.11 -27.12 -12.14
CA GLU A 587 -41.71 -26.33 -10.97
C GLU A 587 -41.97 -24.83 -11.15
N TRP A 588 -42.25 -24.37 -12.38
CA TRP A 588 -42.48 -22.96 -12.67
C TRP A 588 -43.84 -22.50 -12.20
N VAL A 589 -43.87 -21.43 -11.41
CA VAL A 589 -45.11 -20.83 -10.91
C VAL A 589 -45.29 -19.44 -11.52
N PRO A 590 -46.33 -19.20 -12.35
CA PRO A 590 -46.61 -17.87 -12.86
C PRO A 590 -46.87 -16.87 -11.72
N PHE A 591 -46.48 -15.62 -11.90
CA PHE A 591 -46.55 -14.61 -10.82
C PHE A 591 -47.96 -14.47 -10.24
N HIS A 592 -48.98 -14.44 -11.07
CA HIS A 592 -50.39 -14.31 -10.62
C HIS A 592 -50.91 -15.50 -9.82
N VAL A 593 -50.22 -16.63 -9.82
CA VAL A 593 -50.51 -17.82 -9.01
C VAL A 593 -49.75 -17.82 -7.67
N ILE A 594 -48.68 -17.05 -7.55
CA ILE A 594 -47.88 -16.96 -6.30
C ILE A 594 -48.68 -16.20 -5.24
N SER A 595 -48.62 -16.66 -3.99
CA SER A 595 -49.24 -15.97 -2.86
C SER A 595 -48.80 -14.50 -2.78
N PRO A 596 -49.72 -13.51 -2.68
CA PRO A 596 -49.36 -12.09 -2.58
C PRO A 596 -48.54 -11.77 -1.35
N PHE A 597 -48.59 -12.60 -0.33
CA PHE A 597 -47.77 -12.46 0.88
C PHE A 597 -46.28 -12.62 0.60
N LEU A 598 -45.90 -13.36 -0.45
CA LEU A 598 -44.53 -13.54 -0.80
C LEU A 598 -43.88 -12.22 -1.33
N GLU A 599 -44.61 -11.48 -2.19
CA GLU A 599 -44.19 -10.15 -2.62
C GLU A 599 -44.14 -9.16 -1.45
N ALA A 600 -45.18 -9.19 -0.60
CA ALA A 600 -45.25 -8.32 0.59
C ALA A 600 -44.06 -8.56 1.52
N ALA A 601 -43.68 -9.81 1.75
CA ALA A 601 -42.53 -10.19 2.56
C ALA A 601 -41.22 -9.78 1.88
N LEU A 602 -41.01 -10.11 0.60
CA LEU A 602 -39.80 -9.76 -0.16
C LEU A 602 -39.56 -8.26 -0.18
N THR A 603 -40.60 -7.48 -0.49
CA THR A 603 -40.50 -6.01 -0.53
C THR A 603 -40.38 -5.39 0.86
N THR A 604 -40.59 -6.15 1.94
CA THR A 604 -40.31 -5.67 3.29
C THR A 604 -38.88 -5.97 3.70
N THR A 605 -38.35 -7.13 3.37
CA THR A 605 -37.03 -7.60 3.83
C THR A 605 -35.90 -7.17 2.91
N GLU A 606 -36.06 -7.24 1.60
CA GLU A 606 -35.00 -7.08 0.61
C GLU A 606 -35.02 -5.74 -0.12
N ASP A 607 -36.23 -5.28 -0.55
CA ASP A 607 -36.30 -4.12 -1.45
C ASP A 607 -37.60 -3.33 -1.26
N GLY A 608 -37.63 -2.46 -0.24
CA GLY A 608 -38.82 -1.69 0.11
C GLY A 608 -39.34 -0.76 -0.99
N GLY A 609 -38.49 -0.33 -1.89
CA GLY A 609 -38.79 0.57 -2.98
C GLY A 609 -39.01 -0.11 -4.35
N PHE A 610 -39.04 -1.44 -4.41
CA PHE A 610 -39.03 -2.22 -5.65
C PHE A 610 -40.00 -1.74 -6.73
N ARG A 611 -41.23 -1.46 -6.39
CA ARG A 611 -42.27 -0.97 -7.36
C ARG A 611 -42.01 0.48 -7.79
N ALA A 612 -41.26 1.27 -7.03
CA ALA A 612 -41.06 2.71 -7.27
C ALA A 612 -39.77 3.06 -8.02
N HIS A 613 -38.70 2.28 -7.85
CA HIS A 613 -37.44 2.56 -8.52
C HIS A 613 -37.28 1.76 -9.82
N LYS A 614 -36.27 2.17 -10.64
CA LYS A 614 -35.87 1.48 -11.88
C LYS A 614 -34.49 0.83 -11.69
N GLY A 615 -34.45 -0.24 -10.89
CA GLY A 615 -33.29 -1.06 -10.66
C GLY A 615 -32.36 -0.59 -9.51
N PHE A 616 -32.35 0.69 -9.14
CA PHE A 616 -31.49 1.21 -8.08
C PHE A 616 -32.30 2.04 -7.09
N ASP A 617 -32.26 1.65 -5.80
CA ASP A 617 -32.93 2.41 -4.73
C ASP A 617 -31.94 3.39 -4.09
N LYS A 618 -32.14 4.69 -4.35
CA LYS A 618 -31.32 5.78 -3.81
C LYS A 618 -31.37 5.83 -2.28
N SER A 619 -32.54 5.62 -1.70
CA SER A 619 -32.75 5.65 -0.27
C SER A 619 -32.04 4.50 0.44
N ALA A 620 -32.13 3.30 -0.15
CA ALA A 620 -31.43 2.12 0.34
C ALA A 620 -29.90 2.33 0.32
N ILE A 621 -29.34 2.90 -0.76
CA ILE A 621 -27.91 3.20 -0.87
C ILE A 621 -27.50 4.21 0.21
N LYS A 622 -28.22 5.33 0.38
CA LYS A 622 -27.96 6.35 1.39
C LYS A 622 -27.98 5.73 2.81
N ASN A 623 -29.00 4.95 3.12
CA ASN A 623 -29.15 4.32 4.41
C ASN A 623 -28.06 3.27 4.68
N SER A 624 -27.69 2.48 3.67
CA SER A 624 -26.60 1.50 3.77
C SER A 624 -25.27 2.18 4.08
N ILE A 625 -24.91 3.24 3.36
CA ILE A 625 -23.68 3.99 3.63
C ILE A 625 -23.68 4.55 5.06
N ARG A 626 -24.79 5.20 5.47
CA ARG A 626 -24.92 5.77 6.81
C ARG A 626 -24.77 4.71 7.91
N ASP A 627 -25.50 3.58 7.78
CA ASP A 627 -25.55 2.55 8.80
C ASP A 627 -24.19 1.83 8.91
N ASN A 628 -23.51 1.58 7.80
CA ASN A 628 -22.17 0.99 7.77
C ASN A 628 -21.11 1.93 8.37
N LEU A 629 -21.19 3.24 8.09
CA LEU A 629 -20.30 4.24 8.70
C LEU A 629 -20.52 4.36 10.21
N ARG A 630 -21.78 4.38 10.67
CA ARG A 630 -22.10 4.47 12.11
C ARG A 630 -21.55 3.29 12.90
N GLN A 631 -21.56 2.10 12.31
CA GLN A 631 -21.11 0.90 13.00
C GLN A 631 -19.65 0.56 12.74
N GLY A 632 -18.96 1.32 11.86
CA GLY A 632 -17.57 1.05 11.49
C GLY A 632 -17.35 -0.30 10.80
N ARG A 633 -18.42 -0.97 10.38
CA ARG A 633 -18.40 -2.28 9.71
C ARG A 633 -19.54 -2.39 8.70
N PHE A 634 -19.44 -3.35 7.81
CA PHE A 634 -20.51 -3.65 6.87
C PHE A 634 -21.67 -4.37 7.60
N VAL A 635 -22.80 -3.68 7.74
CA VAL A 635 -24.01 -4.21 8.41
C VAL A 635 -25.21 -4.27 7.48
N ARG A 636 -25.20 -3.54 6.38
CA ARG A 636 -26.31 -3.46 5.45
C ARG A 636 -25.84 -3.30 4.00
N GLY A 637 -26.39 -4.12 3.11
CA GLY A 637 -26.29 -3.97 1.66
C GLY A 637 -27.31 -2.98 1.09
N ALA A 638 -27.16 -2.64 -0.18
CA ALA A 638 -28.10 -1.81 -0.95
C ALA A 638 -28.44 -2.44 -2.31
N SER A 639 -28.31 -3.75 -2.43
CA SER A 639 -28.70 -4.47 -3.66
C SER A 639 -30.21 -4.62 -3.72
N THR A 640 -30.80 -4.29 -4.87
CA THR A 640 -32.23 -4.42 -5.14
C THR A 640 -32.56 -5.83 -5.64
N VAL A 641 -33.85 -6.19 -5.66
CA VAL A 641 -34.33 -7.45 -6.23
C VAL A 641 -33.87 -7.61 -7.69
N THR A 642 -33.94 -6.56 -8.50
CA THR A 642 -33.47 -6.61 -9.90
C THR A 642 -31.97 -6.84 -10.00
N MET A 643 -31.16 -6.24 -9.11
CA MET A 643 -29.72 -6.49 -9.04
C MET A 643 -29.42 -7.94 -8.66
N GLN A 644 -30.15 -8.48 -7.70
CA GLN A 644 -30.04 -9.89 -7.31
C GLN A 644 -30.46 -10.83 -8.45
N LEU A 645 -31.53 -10.50 -9.18
CA LEU A 645 -31.96 -11.24 -10.36
C LEU A 645 -30.89 -11.23 -11.45
N ALA A 646 -30.35 -10.06 -11.79
CA ALA A 646 -29.28 -9.91 -12.79
C ALA A 646 -28.04 -10.76 -12.41
N LYS A 647 -27.64 -10.72 -11.13
CA LYS A 647 -26.57 -11.55 -10.62
C LYS A 647 -26.87 -13.04 -10.77
N ASN A 648 -28.04 -13.50 -10.36
CA ASN A 648 -28.38 -14.92 -10.35
C ASN A 648 -28.58 -15.51 -11.75
N LEU A 649 -29.09 -14.72 -12.72
CA LEU A 649 -29.32 -15.17 -14.10
C LEU A 649 -28.05 -15.24 -14.93
N TYR A 650 -27.10 -14.31 -14.74
CA TYR A 650 -26.06 -14.06 -15.72
C TYR A 650 -24.64 -14.11 -15.17
N LEU A 651 -24.43 -13.89 -13.86
CA LEU A 651 -23.13 -13.64 -13.30
C LEU A 651 -22.68 -14.74 -12.36
N GLU A 652 -21.40 -14.86 -12.22
CA GLU A 652 -20.76 -15.80 -11.31
C GLU A 652 -20.62 -15.22 -9.88
N ARG A 653 -20.13 -16.03 -8.91
CA ARG A 653 -20.14 -15.66 -7.48
C ARG A 653 -18.94 -14.79 -7.05
N GLU A 654 -17.98 -14.54 -7.94
CA GLU A 654 -16.78 -13.74 -7.65
C GLU A 654 -17.14 -12.32 -7.21
N LYS A 655 -16.35 -11.80 -6.26
CA LYS A 655 -16.55 -10.46 -5.71
C LYS A 655 -15.50 -9.50 -6.28
N ASN A 656 -15.71 -9.02 -7.51
CA ASN A 656 -14.80 -8.08 -8.18
C ASN A 656 -15.56 -6.93 -8.86
N LEU A 657 -14.81 -5.95 -9.37
CA LEU A 657 -15.36 -4.77 -10.07
C LEU A 657 -16.08 -5.16 -11.37
N SER A 658 -15.50 -6.11 -12.13
CA SER A 658 -16.09 -6.64 -13.37
C SER A 658 -17.52 -7.12 -13.16
N ARG A 659 -17.72 -8.00 -12.16
CA ARG A 659 -19.05 -8.50 -11.83
C ARG A 659 -20.00 -7.37 -11.46
N LYS A 660 -19.56 -6.39 -10.67
CA LYS A 660 -20.44 -5.30 -10.22
C LYS A 660 -20.82 -4.32 -11.34
N LEU A 661 -19.92 -4.08 -12.29
CA LEU A 661 -20.22 -3.30 -13.49
C LEU A 661 -21.24 -4.02 -14.38
N GLN A 662 -21.04 -5.30 -14.63
CA GLN A 662 -21.96 -6.10 -15.42
C GLN A 662 -23.35 -6.20 -14.74
N GLU A 663 -23.39 -6.39 -13.42
CA GLU A 663 -24.62 -6.38 -12.64
C GLU A 663 -25.41 -5.07 -12.85
N ALA A 664 -24.73 -3.91 -12.82
CA ALA A 664 -25.38 -2.62 -13.02
C ALA A 664 -25.98 -2.45 -14.43
N VAL A 665 -25.25 -2.88 -15.47
CA VAL A 665 -25.75 -2.82 -16.87
C VAL A 665 -26.91 -3.76 -17.07
N LEU A 666 -26.81 -5.00 -16.59
CA LEU A 666 -27.86 -6.02 -16.70
C LEU A 666 -29.11 -5.65 -15.91
N THR A 667 -28.95 -5.02 -14.73
CA THR A 667 -30.08 -4.46 -13.97
C THR A 667 -30.84 -3.43 -14.78
N THR A 668 -30.10 -2.51 -15.45
CA THR A 668 -30.73 -1.51 -16.33
C THR A 668 -31.44 -2.17 -17.52
N TYR A 669 -30.86 -3.25 -18.07
CA TYR A 669 -31.44 -4.01 -19.16
C TYR A 669 -32.75 -4.69 -18.73
N LEU A 670 -32.75 -5.44 -17.64
CA LEU A 670 -33.93 -6.12 -17.12
C LEU A 670 -35.09 -5.13 -16.86
N GLU A 671 -34.81 -3.99 -16.25
CA GLU A 671 -35.80 -2.95 -15.95
C GLU A 671 -36.34 -2.24 -17.21
N GLN A 672 -35.64 -2.31 -18.34
CA GLN A 672 -36.13 -1.78 -19.64
C GLN A 672 -36.96 -2.80 -20.41
N ALA A 673 -36.62 -4.06 -20.28
CA ALA A 673 -37.17 -5.13 -21.11
C ALA A 673 -38.35 -5.85 -20.45
N LEU A 674 -38.40 -5.84 -19.09
CA LEU A 674 -39.39 -6.58 -18.32
C LEU A 674 -40.21 -5.64 -17.45
N THR A 675 -41.46 -6.01 -17.22
CA THR A 675 -42.33 -5.41 -16.19
C THR A 675 -41.90 -5.86 -14.79
N LYS A 676 -42.33 -5.14 -13.77
CA LYS A 676 -42.04 -5.52 -12.38
C LYS A 676 -42.58 -6.92 -12.00
N ASP A 677 -43.70 -7.31 -12.57
CA ASP A 677 -44.32 -8.63 -12.36
C ASP A 677 -43.47 -9.73 -12.99
N GLU A 678 -43.00 -9.53 -14.22
CA GLU A 678 -42.10 -10.48 -14.89
C GLU A 678 -40.75 -10.60 -14.16
N ILE A 679 -40.23 -9.49 -13.62
CA ILE A 679 -39.01 -9.52 -12.77
C ILE A 679 -39.25 -10.36 -11.53
N LEU A 680 -40.41 -10.20 -10.86
CA LEU A 680 -40.75 -11.01 -9.67
C LEU A 680 -40.97 -12.47 -10.03
N GLU A 681 -41.64 -12.76 -11.16
CA GLU A 681 -41.85 -14.13 -11.62
C GLU A 681 -40.52 -14.85 -11.82
N LEU A 682 -39.61 -14.23 -12.58
CA LEU A 682 -38.28 -14.76 -12.79
C LEU A 682 -37.55 -14.94 -11.45
N TYR A 683 -37.55 -13.92 -10.60
CA TYR A 683 -36.85 -13.94 -9.32
C TYR A 683 -37.33 -15.09 -8.44
N PHE A 684 -38.63 -15.21 -8.20
CA PHE A 684 -39.18 -16.25 -7.34
C PHE A 684 -38.98 -17.67 -7.88
N ASN A 685 -38.85 -17.83 -9.19
CA ASN A 685 -38.66 -19.14 -9.80
C ASN A 685 -37.22 -19.59 -9.94
N ILE A 686 -36.22 -18.66 -9.78
CA ILE A 686 -34.81 -19.04 -9.95
C ILE A 686 -33.97 -18.90 -8.70
N VAL A 687 -34.45 -18.17 -7.67
CA VAL A 687 -33.65 -17.90 -6.48
C VAL A 687 -33.54 -19.15 -5.60
N GLU A 688 -32.38 -19.29 -4.91
CA GLU A 688 -32.13 -20.39 -3.98
C GLU A 688 -32.81 -20.11 -2.63
N PHE A 689 -33.72 -21.00 -2.20
CA PHE A 689 -34.38 -20.97 -0.89
C PHE A 689 -33.79 -21.96 0.12
N GLY A 690 -32.86 -22.78 -0.30
CA GLY A 690 -32.21 -23.79 0.53
C GLY A 690 -31.19 -24.57 -0.29
N PRO A 691 -30.36 -25.41 0.32
CA PRO A 691 -29.41 -26.23 -0.40
C PRO A 691 -30.09 -27.01 -1.53
N MET A 692 -29.77 -26.71 -2.79
CA MET A 692 -30.38 -27.31 -4.00
C MET A 692 -31.88 -27.09 -4.15
N ILE A 693 -32.48 -26.13 -3.44
CA ILE A 693 -33.91 -25.80 -3.54
C ILE A 693 -34.02 -24.46 -4.29
N TYR A 694 -34.29 -24.54 -5.58
CA TYR A 694 -34.41 -23.39 -6.45
C TYR A 694 -35.86 -23.21 -6.89
N GLY A 695 -36.37 -22.00 -6.74
CA GLY A 695 -37.76 -21.66 -7.09
C GLY A 695 -38.75 -21.83 -5.95
N VAL A 696 -39.80 -20.98 -6.00
CA VAL A 696 -40.85 -20.91 -4.97
C VAL A 696 -41.72 -22.16 -4.92
N GLY A 697 -41.99 -22.80 -6.07
CA GLY A 697 -42.78 -24.04 -6.14
C GLY A 697 -42.12 -25.14 -5.33
N PRO A 698 -40.88 -25.56 -5.68
CA PRO A 698 -40.11 -26.53 -4.89
C PRO A 698 -39.91 -26.14 -3.43
N ALA A 699 -39.73 -24.83 -3.14
CA ALA A 699 -39.56 -24.35 -1.76
C ALA A 699 -40.85 -24.50 -0.92
N ALA A 700 -42.00 -24.15 -1.46
CA ALA A 700 -43.30 -24.28 -0.77
C ALA A 700 -43.61 -25.74 -0.48
N GLU A 701 -43.36 -26.63 -1.43
CA GLU A 701 -43.53 -28.07 -1.27
C GLU A 701 -42.53 -28.63 -0.25
N HIS A 702 -41.25 -28.35 -0.40
CA HIS A 702 -40.21 -28.86 0.51
C HIS A 702 -40.40 -28.45 1.95
N TYR A 703 -40.63 -27.18 2.20
CA TYR A 703 -40.74 -26.69 3.59
C TYR A 703 -42.10 -26.94 4.20
N PHE A 704 -43.17 -26.81 3.44
CA PHE A 704 -44.53 -26.77 4.00
C PHE A 704 -45.49 -27.79 3.40
N ASN A 705 -45.11 -28.51 2.37
CA ASN A 705 -45.97 -29.44 1.61
C ASN A 705 -47.29 -28.75 1.16
N VAL A 706 -47.17 -27.53 0.65
CA VAL A 706 -48.24 -26.73 0.07
C VAL A 706 -47.83 -26.19 -1.31
N SER A 707 -48.82 -25.81 -2.12
CA SER A 707 -48.55 -25.09 -3.36
C SER A 707 -48.20 -23.60 -3.09
N ALA A 708 -47.48 -22.94 -4.02
CA ALA A 708 -47.02 -21.57 -3.86
C ALA A 708 -48.16 -20.54 -3.63
N ASN A 709 -49.38 -20.78 -4.11
CA ASN A 709 -50.54 -19.93 -3.88
C ASN A 709 -51.18 -20.12 -2.48
N GLU A 710 -50.88 -21.20 -1.83
CA GLU A 710 -51.39 -21.50 -0.47
C GLU A 710 -50.49 -21.02 0.66
N LEU A 711 -49.31 -20.47 0.30
CA LEU A 711 -48.37 -19.94 1.32
C LEU A 711 -49.04 -18.87 2.17
N SER A 712 -49.07 -19.09 3.50
CA SER A 712 -49.52 -18.12 4.49
C SER A 712 -48.54 -16.91 4.56
N VAL A 713 -48.97 -15.88 5.29
CA VAL A 713 -48.11 -14.71 5.54
C VAL A 713 -46.82 -15.09 6.30
N ALA A 714 -46.93 -15.99 7.30
CA ALA A 714 -45.76 -16.42 8.05
C ALA A 714 -44.86 -17.37 7.25
N GLN A 715 -45.40 -18.26 6.43
CA GLN A 715 -44.66 -19.13 5.54
C GLN A 715 -43.94 -18.33 4.45
N SER A 716 -44.63 -17.35 3.84
CA SER A 716 -44.05 -16.44 2.84
C SER A 716 -42.88 -15.64 3.43
N LEU A 717 -43.04 -15.11 4.64
CA LEU A 717 -42.00 -14.39 5.34
C LEU A 717 -40.82 -15.30 5.71
N PHE A 718 -41.09 -16.55 6.12
CA PHE A 718 -40.01 -17.52 6.36
C PHE A 718 -39.20 -17.74 5.10
N LEU A 719 -39.80 -18.02 3.95
CA LEU A 719 -39.10 -18.24 2.67
C LEU A 719 -38.25 -17.04 2.29
N THR A 720 -38.78 -15.82 2.37
CA THR A 720 -37.99 -14.62 2.04
C THR A 720 -36.86 -14.36 3.03
N SER A 721 -37.00 -14.79 4.28
CA SER A 721 -35.96 -14.68 5.31
C SER A 721 -34.73 -15.58 5.04
N LEU A 722 -34.87 -16.59 4.17
CA LEU A 722 -33.77 -17.48 3.78
C LEU A 722 -32.86 -16.87 2.72
N LEU A 723 -33.36 -15.91 1.91
CA LEU A 723 -32.69 -15.37 0.71
C LEU A 723 -31.29 -14.79 0.95
N PRO A 724 -31.02 -14.10 2.08
CA PRO A 724 -29.66 -13.58 2.34
C PRO A 724 -28.61 -14.68 2.55
N SER A 725 -29.05 -15.86 3.05
CA SER A 725 -28.14 -16.98 3.35
C SER A 725 -28.90 -18.33 3.30
N PRO A 726 -29.26 -18.82 2.11
CA PRO A 726 -30.13 -20.00 1.95
C PRO A 726 -29.50 -21.30 2.46
N LYS A 727 -28.18 -21.36 2.59
CA LYS A 727 -27.43 -22.52 3.12
C LYS A 727 -27.26 -22.51 4.65
N ARG A 728 -27.77 -21.49 5.35
CA ARG A 728 -27.68 -21.38 6.80
C ARG A 728 -28.76 -22.24 7.45
N SER A 729 -28.43 -22.94 8.54
CA SER A 729 -29.43 -23.61 9.36
C SER A 729 -30.13 -22.62 10.29
N TYR A 730 -31.46 -22.54 10.20
CA TYR A 730 -32.33 -21.70 11.03
C TYR A 730 -33.06 -22.53 12.09
N PHE A 731 -32.81 -23.83 12.15
CA PHE A 731 -33.49 -24.81 12.98
C PHE A 731 -32.72 -25.09 14.29
N SER A 732 -33.46 -25.41 15.33
CA SER A 732 -32.92 -25.94 16.56
C SER A 732 -32.50 -27.40 16.40
N ALA A 733 -31.83 -27.97 17.40
CA ALA A 733 -31.46 -29.38 17.40
C ALA A 733 -32.69 -30.34 17.35
N THR A 734 -33.89 -29.85 17.64
CA THR A 734 -35.15 -30.59 17.56
C THR A 734 -35.86 -30.45 16.21
N GLY A 735 -35.29 -29.79 15.24
CA GLY A 735 -35.88 -29.55 13.91
C GLY A 735 -36.94 -28.44 13.89
N GLN A 736 -37.15 -27.74 15.01
CA GLN A 736 -38.06 -26.60 15.10
C GLN A 736 -37.32 -25.31 14.81
N LEU A 737 -38.07 -24.27 14.37
CA LEU A 737 -37.46 -22.95 14.17
C LEU A 737 -36.88 -22.42 15.50
N SER A 738 -35.69 -21.85 15.45
CA SER A 738 -35.04 -21.29 16.62
C SER A 738 -35.88 -20.13 17.20
N LYS A 739 -35.90 -19.97 18.54
CA LYS A 739 -36.64 -18.88 19.21
C LYS A 739 -36.24 -17.50 18.72
N GLY A 740 -34.93 -17.29 18.45
CA GLY A 740 -34.42 -16.04 17.93
C GLY A 740 -34.96 -15.74 16.52
N TRP A 741 -35.03 -16.75 15.67
CA TRP A 741 -35.57 -16.58 14.30
C TRP A 741 -37.09 -16.36 14.32
N THR A 742 -37.84 -17.05 15.16
CA THR A 742 -39.28 -16.78 15.38
C THR A 742 -39.50 -15.33 15.81
N GLY A 743 -38.72 -14.83 16.78
CA GLY A 743 -38.80 -13.44 17.22
C GLY A 743 -38.45 -12.44 16.10
N TYR A 744 -37.49 -12.78 15.23
CA TYR A 744 -37.20 -11.99 14.03
C TYR A 744 -38.41 -11.93 13.07
N LEU A 745 -39.01 -13.06 12.74
CA LEU A 745 -40.20 -13.10 11.86
C LEU A 745 -41.34 -12.28 12.45
N HIS A 746 -41.63 -12.40 13.75
CA HIS A 746 -42.68 -11.61 14.42
C HIS A 746 -42.41 -10.10 14.35
N ARG A 747 -41.15 -9.67 14.47
CA ARG A 747 -40.81 -8.25 14.27
C ARG A 747 -41.06 -7.79 12.84
N VAL A 748 -40.70 -8.61 11.86
CA VAL A 748 -40.90 -8.26 10.44
C VAL A 748 -42.39 -8.23 10.09
N LEU A 749 -43.22 -9.16 10.62
CA LEU A 749 -44.67 -9.10 10.45
C LEU A 749 -45.26 -7.77 10.94
N LYS A 750 -44.84 -7.27 12.11
CA LYS A 750 -45.24 -5.94 12.59
C LYS A 750 -44.82 -4.83 11.61
N ILE A 751 -43.58 -4.89 11.07
CA ILE A 751 -43.10 -3.95 10.04
C ILE A 751 -43.94 -4.04 8.76
N MET A 752 -44.31 -5.24 8.32
CA MET A 752 -45.17 -5.41 7.14
C MET A 752 -46.54 -4.72 7.36
N ARG A 753 -47.09 -4.82 8.52
CA ARG A 753 -48.36 -4.14 8.90
C ARG A 753 -48.17 -2.62 8.97
N ASP A 754 -47.12 -2.11 9.60
CA ASP A 754 -46.82 -0.68 9.70
C ASP A 754 -46.57 -0.03 8.32
N ARG A 755 -46.11 -0.82 7.36
CA ARG A 755 -45.94 -0.41 5.95
C ARG A 755 -47.18 -0.67 5.08
N ASN A 756 -48.33 -1.06 5.69
CA ASN A 756 -49.56 -1.39 4.98
C ASN A 756 -49.40 -2.50 3.91
N LYS A 757 -48.47 -3.44 4.11
CA LYS A 757 -48.29 -4.61 3.26
C LYS A 757 -49.20 -5.76 3.62
N ILE A 758 -49.64 -5.79 4.87
CA ILE A 758 -50.66 -6.70 5.42
C ILE A 758 -51.60 -5.91 6.32
N ASN A 759 -52.82 -6.42 6.53
CA ASN A 759 -53.82 -5.84 7.42
C ASN A 759 -53.69 -6.43 8.85
N ASP A 760 -54.52 -5.91 9.78
CA ASP A 760 -54.49 -6.36 11.20
C ASP A 760 -54.87 -7.84 11.37
N ALA A 761 -55.81 -8.34 10.57
CA ALA A 761 -56.21 -9.75 10.63
C ALA A 761 -55.06 -10.66 10.12
N GLU A 762 -54.41 -10.30 9.02
CA GLU A 762 -53.26 -11.04 8.49
C GLU A 762 -52.05 -10.98 9.44
N LEU A 763 -51.84 -9.85 10.15
CA LEU A 763 -50.83 -9.78 11.22
C LEU A 763 -51.14 -10.78 12.36
N ILE A 764 -52.39 -10.79 12.85
CA ILE A 764 -52.83 -11.72 13.90
C ILE A 764 -52.65 -13.16 13.44
N ASP A 765 -53.09 -13.47 12.23
CA ASP A 765 -52.91 -14.78 11.62
C ASP A 765 -51.41 -15.18 11.58
N GLY A 766 -50.55 -14.33 11.08
CA GLY A 766 -49.11 -14.62 10.99
C GLY A 766 -48.41 -14.75 12.34
N LEU A 767 -48.80 -13.95 13.34
CA LEU A 767 -48.25 -14.05 14.69
C LEU A 767 -48.77 -15.31 15.44
N SER A 768 -49.96 -15.77 15.12
CA SER A 768 -50.58 -16.98 15.77
C SER A 768 -50.11 -18.29 15.13
N GLU A 769 -49.55 -18.24 13.94
CA GLU A 769 -49.11 -19.41 13.19
C GLU A 769 -47.80 -19.98 13.76
N VAL A 770 -47.84 -21.27 14.16
CA VAL A 770 -46.62 -22.01 14.52
C VAL A 770 -46.15 -22.77 13.31
N LEU A 771 -45.07 -22.27 12.69
CA LEU A 771 -44.51 -22.89 11.51
C LEU A 771 -44.10 -24.34 11.80
N THR A 772 -44.69 -25.26 11.06
CA THR A 772 -44.35 -26.69 11.07
C THR A 772 -43.89 -27.08 9.66
N PHE A 773 -42.89 -27.90 9.59
CA PHE A 773 -42.19 -28.21 8.35
C PHE A 773 -42.56 -29.63 7.86
N GLY A 774 -42.84 -29.75 6.56
CA GLY A 774 -43.13 -31.03 5.90
C GLY A 774 -44.53 -31.64 6.15
N VAL A 775 -45.44 -30.90 6.82
CA VAL A 775 -46.77 -31.43 7.23
C VAL A 775 -47.99 -30.65 6.70
N GLY A 776 -47.79 -29.73 5.75
CA GLY A 776 -48.89 -28.95 5.19
C GLY A 776 -49.23 -27.70 6.03
N LYS A 777 -50.52 -27.54 6.40
CA LYS A 777 -50.98 -26.35 7.16
C LYS A 777 -50.40 -26.30 8.56
N SER A 778 -49.74 -25.22 8.90
CA SER A 778 -49.17 -25.00 10.22
C SER A 778 -50.24 -24.70 11.29
N PRO A 779 -50.13 -25.22 12.52
CA PRO A 779 -51.03 -24.91 13.61
C PRO A 779 -50.97 -23.47 14.07
N ARG A 780 -52.02 -22.93 14.66
CA ARG A 780 -52.13 -21.57 15.19
C ARG A 780 -52.19 -21.53 16.70
N VAL A 781 -51.56 -20.52 17.30
CA VAL A 781 -51.61 -20.25 18.74
C VAL A 781 -52.71 -19.21 19.05
N ALA A 782 -53.40 -19.34 20.15
CA ALA A 782 -54.46 -18.40 20.52
C ALA A 782 -53.91 -16.98 20.75
N PRO A 783 -54.64 -15.92 20.34
CA PRO A 783 -54.17 -14.51 20.40
C PRO A 783 -53.76 -14.05 21.81
N ALA A 784 -54.29 -14.66 22.89
CA ALA A 784 -53.95 -14.32 24.26
C ALA A 784 -52.51 -14.61 24.65
N ASP A 785 -51.88 -15.59 24.01
CA ASP A 785 -50.51 -16.00 24.30
C ASP A 785 -49.46 -15.15 23.55
N LEU A 786 -49.89 -14.37 22.57
CA LEU A 786 -49.01 -13.46 21.80
C LEU A 786 -48.55 -12.24 22.62
N ARG A 787 -49.13 -11.95 23.76
CA ARG A 787 -48.75 -10.83 24.63
C ARG A 787 -47.55 -11.16 25.52
N ARG A 788 -47.12 -12.40 25.59
CA ARG A 788 -45.95 -12.84 26.33
C ARG A 788 -44.78 -13.03 25.31
N ASP A 789 -44.10 -11.97 25.02
CA ASP A 789 -42.88 -12.02 24.19
C ASP A 789 -41.67 -12.37 25.07
N PRO A 790 -41.15 -13.63 25.04
CA PRO A 790 -40.05 -14.05 25.91
C PRO A 790 -38.65 -13.66 25.38
N GLY A 791 -38.51 -12.80 24.36
CA GLY A 791 -37.25 -12.56 23.71
C GLY A 791 -37.08 -11.20 23.04
N ALA A 792 -37.58 -10.14 23.68
CA ALA A 792 -37.23 -8.78 23.21
C ALA A 792 -35.77 -8.47 23.58
N ASP A 793 -34.86 -8.80 22.66
CA ASP A 793 -33.51 -8.22 22.68
C ASP A 793 -33.57 -6.82 22.06
N PRO A 794 -33.31 -5.74 22.84
CA PRO A 794 -33.37 -4.36 22.34
C PRO A 794 -32.31 -3.99 21.30
N SER A 795 -31.36 -4.87 21.00
CA SER A 795 -30.28 -4.61 20.06
C SER A 795 -30.48 -5.20 18.66
N GLY A 796 -31.64 -5.75 18.32
CA GLY A 796 -31.88 -6.58 17.16
C GLY A 796 -32.20 -5.81 15.86
N LEU A 797 -31.23 -5.43 15.15
CA LEU A 797 -31.27 -5.36 13.67
C LEU A 797 -30.77 -6.69 13.13
N ALA A 798 -31.33 -7.17 12.02
CA ALA A 798 -31.20 -8.49 11.39
C ALA A 798 -29.97 -9.34 11.81
N PRO A 799 -30.10 -10.67 11.88
CA PRO A 799 -28.97 -11.54 12.19
C PRO A 799 -27.82 -11.26 11.23
N GLU A 800 -26.65 -11.14 11.79
CA GLU A 800 -25.41 -10.87 11.05
C GLU A 800 -25.25 -11.89 9.94
N GLY A 801 -25.31 -11.43 8.68
CA GLY A 801 -24.84 -12.19 7.55
C GLY A 801 -23.30 -12.27 7.59
N PRO A 802 -22.68 -13.34 7.05
CA PRO A 802 -21.24 -13.50 7.07
C PRO A 802 -20.50 -12.40 6.32
#